data_7550084ce6f7bdb05a4109ce89eac701
#
_entry.id   7550084ce6f7bdb05a4109ce89eac701
#
_cell.length_a   1.000
_cell.length_b   1.000
_cell.length_c   1.000
_cell.angle_alpha   90.00
_cell.angle_beta   90.00
_cell.angle_gamma   90.00
#
_symmetry.space_group_name_H-M   'P 1'
#
loop_
_entity.id
_entity.type
_entity.pdbx_description
1 polymer ?
#
loop_
_entity_poly.entity_id
_entity_poly.type
_entity_poly.pdbx_seq_one_letter_code
_entity_poly.pdbx_strand_id
1 'polypeptide(L)'
;MRLTLPVLLSTTALFAGTAHAQQAAAEAEADAPIIVTAARTILPPSALPLTIDVVDKETLDQQIAISGSVTDAIATLTPSFSPTRQKLSGAGETLRGRSPLYAINGIPQSTPLRDGARDGFTIDGFFVDRVELIYGSNALQGIGGTGGIVNQVTVGAPQQEGLSGRLLLQGTADNNFHSDGFGWKAGGLFQYKAGDFDATVGAAYEKRGVFYDGQDRRVGLNLTQGETQDSRATNFFARLGYAVSDTGRIDLIASRFELKGEGDFIALPGNRATGLPTSAVHGTPPGKAAANRTESVALSYTDSSFLGGNFISQIFFNRSRDTFGGEVAPIPTFQDPAIAPVNTLFDQSQNRSRKLGAKFSYERAVPGFEALTAILGFDALWDKTEQRLIATNRVWVPPAEFRSLAPFAQTNLKLFDGLVRVAGGARWENVQIKIDDYHTLASTTFVACSPRLPAGTPCGNSTYGGVAVAGGKPKFDDLLLNGGVIVEPWEGVRAYASYAEGYTAPDVGRIARSVNATGIDIDSYLAIEPIVSNNREIGVEVKRGPIDASAAYFWSSSDKGQLLVPGLGRNFDVQRQRIEIQGIEINLRSETPIDGLKLGIGYAHIDGRYDSNADGKVDTDLDGVNISPDRVNLSATFNRGPLSAIVQTQYFLSRRFQGPARAADDANPLRPLKLGDNDFGGYHVTDASIRYQTGFGSLRFSVQNLFDKFYIDYSSDTRLPTDNLAFFAGRGRTFTLSWDYSF
;
A
#
# COMPACT_ATOMS: atom_id res chain seq x y z
N MET A 1 -32.01 53.96 32.61
CA MET A 1 -32.47 52.60 32.89
C MET A 1 -31.27 51.69 32.83
N ARG A 2 -30.71 51.34 33.98
CA ARG A 2 -29.50 50.50 34.10
C ARG A 2 -29.94 49.03 34.18
N LEU A 3 -29.44 48.18 33.28
CA LEU A 3 -29.57 46.73 33.41
C LEU A 3 -28.19 46.15 33.76
N THR A 4 -28.10 45.59 34.89
CA THR A 4 -26.98 44.87 35.48
C THR A 4 -26.96 43.42 34.96
N LEU A 5 -25.81 42.99 34.41
CA LEU A 5 -25.48 41.57 34.13
C LEU A 5 -24.97 40.91 35.41
N PRO A 6 -25.44 39.74 35.80
CA PRO A 6 -24.73 38.92 36.79
C PRO A 6 -23.66 38.05 36.15
N VAL A 7 -22.51 38.05 36.78
CA VAL A 7 -21.33 37.23 36.55
C VAL A 7 -21.64 35.76 36.85
N LEU A 8 -21.35 34.87 35.91
CA LEU A 8 -21.22 33.42 36.11
C LEU A 8 -19.74 33.07 36.22
N LEU A 9 -19.23 33.06 37.45
CA LEU A 9 -17.93 32.50 37.83
C LEU A 9 -18.22 31.31 38.73
N SER A 10 -18.30 30.08 38.19
CA SER A 10 -18.13 28.85 38.98
C SER A 10 -18.30 27.61 38.09
N THR A 11 -17.25 27.18 37.32
CA THR A 11 -17.13 25.81 36.83
C THR A 11 -15.70 25.49 36.32
N THR A 12 -14.65 26.06 36.90
CA THR A 12 -13.27 25.77 36.52
C THR A 12 -12.57 24.67 37.32
N ALA A 13 -13.27 23.96 38.21
CA ALA A 13 -12.61 22.96 39.07
C ALA A 13 -12.86 21.49 38.71
N LEU A 14 -13.64 21.18 37.64
CA LEU A 14 -13.96 19.79 37.24
C LEU A 14 -13.17 19.27 36.05
N PHE A 15 -12.41 20.12 35.36
CA PHE A 15 -11.65 19.70 34.18
C PHE A 15 -10.18 19.31 34.39
N ALA A 16 -9.63 19.58 35.59
CA ALA A 16 -8.23 19.23 35.89
C ALA A 16 -8.02 17.74 36.23
N GLY A 17 -9.08 17.01 36.61
CA GLY A 17 -9.00 15.59 36.95
C GLY A 17 -8.98 14.65 35.75
N THR A 18 -9.53 15.06 34.59
CA THR A 18 -9.63 14.21 33.39
C THR A 18 -8.34 14.19 32.53
N ALA A 19 -7.56 15.26 32.56
CA ALA A 19 -6.30 15.33 31.79
C ALA A 19 -5.23 14.39 32.36
N HIS A 20 -5.14 14.24 33.69
CA HIS A 20 -4.20 13.31 34.32
C HIS A 20 -4.61 11.85 34.20
N ALA A 21 -5.91 11.54 34.15
CA ALA A 21 -6.40 10.18 33.95
C ALA A 21 -6.16 9.72 32.49
N GLN A 22 -6.28 10.62 31.52
CA GLN A 22 -6.03 10.36 30.11
C GLN A 22 -4.53 10.17 29.80
N GLN A 23 -3.66 10.91 30.48
CA GLN A 23 -2.21 10.77 30.38
C GLN A 23 -1.72 9.46 31.01
N ALA A 24 -2.25 9.08 32.19
CA ALA A 24 -1.93 7.80 32.81
C ALA A 24 -2.47 6.58 32.06
N ALA A 25 -3.62 6.71 31.38
CA ALA A 25 -4.15 5.66 30.51
C ALA A 25 -3.31 5.52 29.24
N ALA A 26 -2.85 6.61 28.63
CA ALA A 26 -1.96 6.61 27.47
C ALA A 26 -0.56 6.04 27.80
N GLU A 27 -0.02 6.33 28.99
CA GLU A 27 1.24 5.76 29.48
C GLU A 27 1.12 4.26 29.79
N ALA A 28 -0.03 3.81 30.32
CA ALA A 28 -0.30 2.39 30.58
C ALA A 28 -0.54 1.59 29.29
N GLU A 29 -1.05 2.23 28.24
CA GLU A 29 -1.24 1.60 26.92
C GLU A 29 0.07 1.51 26.14
N ALA A 30 1.03 2.42 26.38
CA ALA A 30 2.36 2.40 25.78
C ALA A 30 3.25 1.23 26.28
N ASP A 31 2.95 0.68 27.45
CA ASP A 31 3.70 -0.45 28.05
C ASP A 31 3.08 -1.84 27.74
N ALA A 32 1.89 -1.91 27.16
CA ALA A 32 1.31 -3.18 26.76
C ALA A 32 2.03 -3.75 25.52
N PRO A 33 2.39 -5.05 25.51
CA PRO A 33 3.06 -5.64 24.37
C PRO A 33 2.17 -5.55 23.13
N ILE A 34 2.67 -4.90 22.07
CA ILE A 34 1.96 -4.79 20.80
C ILE A 34 1.86 -6.19 20.18
N ILE A 35 0.64 -6.65 19.97
CA ILE A 35 0.35 -7.89 19.25
C ILE A 35 0.12 -7.56 17.79
N VAL A 36 0.93 -8.17 16.90
CA VAL A 36 0.81 -7.96 15.46
C VAL A 36 -0.34 -8.82 14.92
N THR A 37 -1.46 -8.19 14.62
CA THR A 37 -2.68 -8.86 14.15
C THR A 37 -2.43 -9.67 12.87
N ALA A 38 -1.62 -9.14 11.97
CA ALA A 38 -1.28 -9.82 10.74
C ALA A 38 -0.37 -11.04 10.96
N ALA A 39 0.41 -11.12 12.04
CA ALA A 39 1.25 -12.27 12.34
C ALA A 39 0.48 -13.49 12.87
N ARG A 40 -0.82 -13.34 13.20
CA ARG A 40 -1.70 -14.41 13.70
C ARG A 40 -1.16 -15.17 14.90
N THR A 41 -0.38 -14.53 15.72
CA THR A 41 0.19 -15.05 16.94
C THR A 41 0.07 -14.00 18.02
N ILE A 42 -0.02 -14.44 19.28
CA ILE A 42 0.06 -13.56 20.45
C ILE A 42 1.50 -13.19 20.80
N LEU A 43 2.46 -13.73 20.09
CA LEU A 43 3.87 -13.41 20.32
C LEU A 43 4.15 -11.96 19.90
N PRO A 44 4.94 -11.23 20.67
CA PRO A 44 5.35 -9.90 20.29
C PRO A 44 6.24 -9.91 19.04
N PRO A 45 6.37 -8.79 18.31
CA PRO A 45 7.24 -8.69 17.13
C PRO A 45 8.65 -9.21 17.37
N SER A 46 9.23 -8.94 18.55
CA SER A 46 10.56 -9.41 18.94
C SER A 46 10.70 -10.93 19.04
N ALA A 47 9.61 -11.68 19.13
CA ALA A 47 9.64 -13.14 19.19
C ALA A 47 9.57 -13.79 17.79
N LEU A 48 9.46 -13.01 16.73
CA LEU A 48 9.41 -13.50 15.35
C LEU A 48 10.77 -13.23 14.66
N PRO A 49 11.34 -14.21 13.94
CA PRO A 49 12.64 -14.05 13.28
C PRO A 49 12.50 -13.31 11.94
N LEU A 50 11.96 -12.10 11.95
CA LEU A 50 11.76 -11.25 10.78
C LEU A 50 11.63 -9.78 11.21
N THR A 51 11.82 -8.87 10.27
CA THR A 51 11.60 -7.45 10.50
C THR A 51 10.10 -7.14 10.53
N ILE A 52 9.67 -6.48 11.60
CA ILE A 52 8.31 -5.96 11.76
C ILE A 52 8.40 -4.54 12.28
N ASP A 53 7.77 -3.60 11.57
CA ASP A 53 7.58 -2.23 12.03
C ASP A 53 6.11 -1.98 12.35
N VAL A 54 5.86 -1.23 13.42
CA VAL A 54 4.53 -0.77 13.78
C VAL A 54 4.52 0.74 13.83
N VAL A 55 3.71 1.34 12.98
CA VAL A 55 3.46 2.79 12.98
C VAL A 55 2.23 3.03 13.85
N ASP A 56 2.43 3.64 15.00
CA ASP A 56 1.37 3.95 15.95
C ASP A 56 0.43 5.07 15.47
N LYS A 57 -0.69 5.24 16.16
CA LYS A 57 -1.74 6.21 15.83
C LYS A 57 -1.24 7.64 15.75
N GLU A 58 -0.42 8.08 16.69
CA GLU A 58 0.05 9.46 16.74
C GLU A 58 1.00 9.77 15.57
N THR A 59 1.96 8.87 15.33
CA THR A 59 2.89 8.96 14.20
C THR A 59 2.12 8.91 12.87
N LEU A 60 1.14 8.02 12.76
CA LEU A 60 0.31 7.89 11.57
C LEU A 60 -0.51 9.15 11.29
N ASP A 61 -1.23 9.68 12.29
CA ASP A 61 -2.02 10.91 12.17
C ASP A 61 -1.14 12.13 11.81
N GLN A 62 0.07 12.19 12.36
CA GLN A 62 1.06 13.23 12.03
C GLN A 62 1.49 13.13 10.56
N GLN A 63 1.82 11.93 10.10
CA GLN A 63 2.26 11.73 8.72
C GLN A 63 1.14 11.91 7.71
N ILE A 64 -0.09 11.49 8.03
CA ILE A 64 -1.27 11.73 7.16
C ILE A 64 -1.57 13.23 7.07
N ALA A 65 -1.40 13.99 8.16
CA ALA A 65 -1.58 15.45 8.11
C ALA A 65 -0.54 16.16 7.23
N ILE A 66 0.64 15.56 7.02
CA ILE A 66 1.68 16.04 6.09
C ILE A 66 1.40 15.57 4.66
N SER A 67 1.23 14.26 4.47
CA SER A 67 1.26 13.60 3.16
C SER A 67 -0.12 13.39 2.51
N GLY A 68 -1.17 13.29 3.31
CA GLY A 68 -2.56 13.20 2.85
C GLY A 68 -3.16 11.79 2.77
N SER A 69 -2.36 10.71 2.89
CA SER A 69 -2.88 9.34 2.88
C SER A 69 -2.04 8.37 3.71
N VAL A 70 -2.60 7.20 4.05
CA VAL A 70 -1.86 6.14 4.75
C VAL A 70 -0.70 5.63 3.90
N THR A 71 -0.91 5.40 2.60
CA THR A 71 0.14 4.91 1.69
C THR A 71 1.31 5.89 1.58
N ASP A 72 1.01 7.19 1.45
CA ASP A 72 2.04 8.23 1.41
C ASP A 72 2.78 8.35 2.75
N ALA A 73 2.07 8.19 3.88
CA ALA A 73 2.68 8.16 5.21
C ALA A 73 3.68 7.00 5.34
N ILE A 74 3.31 5.79 4.89
CA ILE A 74 4.20 4.63 4.87
C ILE A 74 5.41 4.89 3.96
N ALA A 75 5.18 5.41 2.75
CA ALA A 75 6.25 5.75 1.82
C ALA A 75 7.24 6.77 2.41
N THR A 76 6.77 7.67 3.27
CA THR A 76 7.64 8.64 3.98
C THR A 76 8.44 7.99 5.10
N LEU A 77 7.80 7.15 5.91
CA LEU A 77 8.41 6.56 7.12
C LEU A 77 9.37 5.41 6.78
N THR A 78 9.10 4.65 5.72
CA THR A 78 9.78 3.40 5.39
C THR A 78 10.70 3.58 4.17
N PRO A 79 12.03 3.69 4.34
CA PRO A 79 12.95 3.93 3.23
C PRO A 79 12.95 2.84 2.15
N SER A 80 12.64 1.60 2.48
CA SER A 80 12.56 0.46 1.55
C SER A 80 11.18 0.29 0.88
N PHE A 81 10.20 1.11 1.23
CA PHE A 81 8.95 1.21 0.50
C PHE A 81 9.13 2.17 -0.69
N SER A 82 8.45 1.92 -1.81
CA SER A 82 8.54 2.79 -2.99
C SER A 82 8.17 4.24 -2.66
N PRO A 83 8.83 5.23 -3.30
CA PRO A 83 8.48 6.64 -3.12
C PRO A 83 7.02 6.91 -3.48
N THR A 84 6.38 7.85 -2.76
CA THR A 84 5.02 8.28 -3.08
C THR A 84 4.95 8.85 -4.50
N ARG A 85 3.88 8.54 -5.19
CA ARG A 85 3.56 9.12 -6.51
C ARG A 85 2.43 10.12 -6.43
N GLN A 86 1.75 10.20 -5.28
CA GLN A 86 0.57 11.04 -5.06
C GLN A 86 -0.54 10.76 -6.10
N LYS A 87 -0.59 9.51 -6.57
CA LYS A 87 -1.55 8.99 -7.56
C LYS A 87 -2.37 7.87 -6.92
N LEU A 88 -3.54 7.62 -7.48
CA LEU A 88 -4.44 6.57 -6.96
C LEU A 88 -3.96 5.15 -7.31
N SER A 89 -3.18 4.99 -8.37
CA SER A 89 -2.69 3.68 -8.80
C SER A 89 -1.56 3.16 -7.93
N GLY A 90 -1.68 1.93 -7.46
CA GLY A 90 -0.64 1.17 -6.76
C GLY A 90 0.32 0.40 -7.68
N ALA A 91 0.20 0.53 -9.02
CA ALA A 91 1.10 -0.16 -9.94
C ALA A 91 2.55 0.30 -9.77
N GLY A 92 3.45 -0.63 -9.43
CA GLY A 92 4.85 -0.33 -9.10
C GLY A 92 5.09 0.11 -7.65
N GLU A 93 4.10 0.05 -6.76
CA GLU A 93 4.35 0.13 -5.33
C GLU A 93 5.03 -1.16 -4.86
N THR A 94 6.17 -1.00 -4.21
CA THR A 94 6.97 -2.13 -3.72
C THR A 94 7.43 -1.90 -2.30
N LEU A 95 7.54 -3.00 -1.55
CA LEU A 95 8.27 -3.08 -0.30
C LEU A 95 9.46 -4.02 -0.54
N ARG A 96 10.69 -3.55 -0.34
CA ARG A 96 11.91 -4.30 -0.70
C ARG A 96 11.94 -4.77 -2.17
N GLY A 97 11.39 -3.97 -3.10
CA GLY A 97 11.37 -4.27 -4.53
C GLY A 97 10.33 -5.30 -4.99
N ARG A 98 9.43 -5.76 -4.12
CA ARG A 98 8.31 -6.66 -4.46
C ARG A 98 6.98 -6.08 -4.03
N SER A 99 5.90 -6.43 -4.73
CA SER A 99 4.55 -5.97 -4.41
C SER A 99 4.13 -6.44 -3.01
N PRO A 100 3.71 -5.54 -2.11
CA PRO A 100 3.19 -5.89 -0.81
C PRO A 100 1.74 -6.36 -0.87
N LEU A 101 1.31 -7.16 0.10
CA LEU A 101 -0.08 -7.45 0.35
C LEU A 101 -0.67 -6.34 1.24
N TYR A 102 -1.68 -5.63 0.75
CA TYR A 102 -2.46 -4.72 1.59
C TYR A 102 -3.55 -5.49 2.33
N ALA A 103 -3.69 -5.22 3.61
CA ALA A 103 -4.71 -5.83 4.46
C ALA A 103 -5.36 -4.80 5.39
N ILE A 104 -6.59 -5.06 5.81
CA ILE A 104 -7.29 -4.38 6.91
C ILE A 104 -7.63 -5.43 7.95
N ASN A 105 -7.11 -5.30 9.17
CA ASN A 105 -7.28 -6.29 10.25
C ASN A 105 -6.94 -7.72 9.80
N GLY A 106 -5.88 -7.90 9.00
CA GLY A 106 -5.46 -9.16 8.42
C GLY A 106 -6.32 -9.67 7.24
N ILE A 107 -7.33 -8.91 6.79
CA ILE A 107 -8.17 -9.24 5.64
C ILE A 107 -7.53 -8.70 4.36
N PRO A 108 -7.18 -9.54 3.37
CA PRO A 108 -6.57 -9.09 2.13
C PRO A 108 -7.46 -8.12 1.36
N GLN A 109 -6.93 -6.95 1.03
CA GLN A 109 -7.55 -5.98 0.14
C GLN A 109 -7.11 -6.21 -1.30
N SER A 110 -5.84 -6.57 -1.52
CA SER A 110 -5.30 -6.93 -2.83
C SER A 110 -6.02 -8.12 -3.44
N THR A 111 -6.18 -8.10 -4.76
CA THR A 111 -6.77 -9.23 -5.50
C THR A 111 -5.65 -10.14 -5.99
N PRO A 112 -5.73 -11.48 -5.77
CA PRO A 112 -4.68 -12.40 -6.21
C PRO A 112 -4.46 -12.40 -7.72
N LEU A 113 -5.47 -12.05 -8.50
CA LEU A 113 -5.45 -12.12 -9.96
C LEU A 113 -5.18 -10.79 -10.65
N ARG A 114 -4.93 -9.72 -9.90
CA ARG A 114 -4.78 -8.38 -10.45
C ARG A 114 -3.78 -7.57 -9.63
N ASP A 115 -2.58 -7.38 -10.13
CA ASP A 115 -1.52 -6.62 -9.48
C ASP A 115 -1.67 -5.12 -9.71
N GLY A 116 -1.25 -4.32 -8.71
CA GLY A 116 -1.13 -2.88 -8.80
C GLY A 116 -2.45 -2.15 -9.04
N ALA A 117 -3.55 -2.64 -8.49
CA ALA A 117 -4.83 -1.94 -8.51
C ALA A 117 -4.79 -0.69 -7.61
N ARG A 118 -5.66 -0.58 -6.62
CA ARG A 118 -5.73 0.60 -5.72
C ARG A 118 -5.83 0.17 -4.27
N ASP A 119 -5.07 -0.86 -3.95
CA ASP A 119 -5.22 -1.66 -2.73
C ASP A 119 -4.87 -0.87 -1.46
N GLY A 120 -4.01 0.16 -1.59
CA GLY A 120 -3.68 1.08 -0.51
C GLY A 120 -4.79 2.09 -0.16
N PHE A 121 -5.80 2.24 -1.03
CA PHE A 121 -6.90 3.21 -0.87
C PHE A 121 -8.23 2.49 -0.65
N THR A 122 -8.37 1.78 0.47
CA THR A 122 -9.54 0.94 0.79
C THR A 122 -10.23 1.31 2.10
N ILE A 123 -9.62 2.19 2.90
CA ILE A 123 -10.15 2.78 4.14
C ILE A 123 -9.55 4.16 4.34
N ASP A 124 -10.27 5.06 5.01
CA ASP A 124 -9.74 6.36 5.43
C ASP A 124 -8.86 6.21 6.67
N GLY A 125 -7.68 6.88 6.67
CA GLY A 125 -6.74 6.83 7.79
C GLY A 125 -7.31 7.33 9.12
N PHE A 126 -8.41 8.07 9.13
CA PHE A 126 -9.13 8.47 10.34
C PHE A 126 -9.60 7.26 11.17
N PHE A 127 -9.94 6.14 10.49
CA PHE A 127 -10.37 4.89 11.12
C PHE A 127 -9.24 3.89 11.33
N VAL A 128 -8.01 4.23 10.99
CA VAL A 128 -6.83 3.38 11.20
C VAL A 128 -6.17 3.77 12.51
N ASP A 129 -5.95 2.79 13.38
CA ASP A 129 -5.30 2.95 14.68
C ASP A 129 -3.79 2.80 14.59
N ARG A 130 -3.32 1.85 13.80
CA ARG A 130 -1.91 1.63 13.50
C ARG A 130 -1.72 0.94 12.17
N VAL A 131 -0.50 0.99 11.66
CA VAL A 131 -0.09 0.20 10.50
C VAL A 131 1.01 -0.77 10.91
N GLU A 132 0.82 -2.04 10.61
CA GLU A 132 1.79 -3.10 10.83
C GLU A 132 2.46 -3.43 9.49
N LEU A 133 3.77 -3.26 9.42
CA LEU A 133 4.60 -3.61 8.26
C LEU A 133 5.35 -4.89 8.58
N ILE A 134 5.07 -5.96 7.86
CA ILE A 134 5.79 -7.22 7.93
C ILE A 134 6.61 -7.33 6.66
N TYR A 135 7.93 -7.40 6.80
CA TYR A 135 8.84 -7.41 5.67
C TYR A 135 9.12 -8.82 5.18
N GLY A 136 9.17 -8.97 3.86
CA GLY A 136 9.37 -10.27 3.23
C GLY A 136 8.15 -11.19 3.37
N SER A 137 8.29 -12.40 2.88
CA SER A 137 7.22 -13.40 2.92
C SER A 137 7.14 -14.08 4.28
N ASN A 138 5.92 -14.49 4.63
CA ASN A 138 5.68 -15.28 5.83
C ASN A 138 4.59 -16.32 5.52
N ALA A 139 4.86 -17.59 5.75
CA ALA A 139 3.93 -18.70 5.50
C ALA A 139 2.60 -18.58 6.28
N LEU A 140 2.58 -17.88 7.42
CA LEU A 140 1.34 -17.64 8.19
C LEU A 140 0.34 -16.72 7.48
N GLN A 141 0.78 -15.92 6.51
CA GLN A 141 0.00 -14.82 5.96
C GLN A 141 -0.79 -15.18 4.70
N GLY A 142 -0.36 -16.19 3.97
CA GLY A 142 -1.03 -16.65 2.75
C GLY A 142 -0.60 -15.90 1.49
N ILE A 143 -1.47 -16.00 0.49
CA ILE A 143 -1.20 -15.54 -0.88
C ILE A 143 -1.07 -14.02 -0.96
N GLY A 144 -0.12 -13.55 -1.78
CA GLY A 144 0.03 -12.16 -2.20
C GLY A 144 1.13 -11.38 -1.50
N GLY A 145 1.75 -11.94 -0.46
CA GLY A 145 2.76 -11.24 0.35
C GLY A 145 4.21 -11.53 -0.05
N THR A 146 4.57 -11.51 -1.34
CA THR A 146 5.98 -11.74 -1.73
C THR A 146 6.91 -10.60 -1.33
N GLY A 147 6.40 -9.37 -1.24
CA GLY A 147 7.14 -8.19 -0.75
C GLY A 147 6.96 -7.94 0.74
N GLY A 148 5.99 -8.58 1.36
CA GLY A 148 5.59 -8.33 2.73
C GLY A 148 4.14 -7.90 2.84
N ILE A 149 3.76 -7.38 4.00
CA ILE A 149 2.37 -7.02 4.30
C ILE A 149 2.30 -5.60 4.85
N VAL A 150 1.35 -4.84 4.35
CA VAL A 150 0.92 -3.55 4.88
C VAL A 150 -0.47 -3.76 5.49
N ASN A 151 -0.53 -3.99 6.79
CA ASN A 151 -1.79 -4.23 7.51
C ASN A 151 -2.26 -2.98 8.24
N GLN A 152 -3.38 -2.43 7.81
CA GLN A 152 -4.05 -1.31 8.45
C GLN A 152 -4.98 -1.84 9.54
N VAL A 153 -4.62 -1.65 10.79
CA VAL A 153 -5.45 -2.06 11.94
C VAL A 153 -6.40 -0.94 12.27
N THR A 154 -7.70 -1.25 12.26
CA THR A 154 -8.75 -0.25 12.53
C THR A 154 -8.86 0.05 14.02
N VAL A 155 -9.52 1.19 14.34
CA VAL A 155 -9.83 1.57 15.71
C VAL A 155 -10.47 0.41 16.49
N GLY A 156 -9.97 0.20 17.70
CA GLY A 156 -10.36 -0.89 18.59
C GLY A 156 -11.71 -0.68 19.28
N ALA A 157 -12.04 -1.62 20.17
CA ALA A 157 -13.18 -1.47 21.09
C ALA A 157 -12.92 -0.33 22.08
N PRO A 158 -13.96 0.43 22.48
CA PRO A 158 -13.82 1.43 23.53
C PRO A 158 -13.44 0.78 24.87
N GLN A 159 -12.49 1.38 25.58
CA GLN A 159 -12.01 0.86 26.85
C GLN A 159 -12.91 1.31 28.02
N GLN A 160 -13.46 2.52 27.94
CA GLN A 160 -14.25 3.13 28.99
C GLN A 160 -15.74 2.90 28.79
N GLU A 161 -16.47 2.69 29.91
CA GLU A 161 -17.92 2.61 29.90
C GLU A 161 -18.55 3.95 29.52
N GLY A 162 -19.68 3.88 28.81
CA GLY A 162 -20.42 5.04 28.32
C GLY A 162 -20.06 5.48 26.91
N LEU A 163 -20.35 6.73 26.62
CA LEU A 163 -20.14 7.35 25.33
C LEU A 163 -18.77 8.04 25.29
N SER A 164 -18.01 7.77 24.27
CA SER A 164 -16.76 8.45 23.91
C SER A 164 -16.73 8.71 22.41
N GLY A 165 -15.77 9.50 21.96
CA GLY A 165 -15.67 9.76 20.53
C GLY A 165 -14.51 10.64 20.13
N ARG A 166 -14.36 10.82 18.81
CA ARG A 166 -13.33 11.65 18.20
C ARG A 166 -13.92 12.46 17.04
N LEU A 167 -13.58 13.74 17.00
CA LEU A 167 -13.93 14.66 15.89
C LEU A 167 -12.63 15.20 15.27
N LEU A 168 -12.60 15.26 13.94
CA LEU A 168 -11.50 15.84 13.17
C LEU A 168 -12.03 16.89 12.20
N LEU A 169 -11.41 18.07 12.18
CA LEU A 169 -11.56 19.08 11.14
C LEU A 169 -10.17 19.43 10.60
N GLN A 170 -10.04 19.49 9.28
CA GLN A 170 -8.77 19.79 8.62
C GLN A 170 -8.97 20.66 7.40
N GLY A 171 -8.11 21.64 7.21
CA GLY A 171 -8.00 22.46 6.00
C GLY A 171 -6.61 22.34 5.40
N THR A 172 -6.52 22.29 4.08
CA THR A 172 -5.26 22.15 3.34
C THR A 172 -5.20 23.22 2.24
N ALA A 173 -4.06 23.88 2.07
CA ALA A 173 -3.83 24.88 1.05
C ALA A 173 -2.40 24.76 0.46
N ASP A 174 -2.25 25.08 -0.82
CA ASP A 174 -0.95 25.23 -1.45
C ASP A 174 -0.23 26.52 -1.00
N ASN A 175 1.01 26.70 -1.44
CA ASN A 175 1.86 27.84 -1.05
C ASN A 175 1.24 29.22 -1.33
N ASN A 176 0.53 29.36 -2.43
CA ASN A 176 -0.06 30.63 -2.87
C ASN A 176 -1.56 30.75 -2.57
N PHE A 177 -2.14 29.76 -1.85
CA PHE A 177 -3.56 29.74 -1.46
C PHE A 177 -4.52 29.84 -2.64
N HIS A 178 -4.24 29.11 -3.72
CA HIS A 178 -5.13 29.05 -4.87
C HIS A 178 -6.49 28.46 -4.47
N SER A 179 -7.58 29.02 -4.97
CA SER A 179 -8.93 28.57 -4.60
C SER A 179 -9.23 27.14 -5.04
N ASP A 180 -8.65 26.68 -6.15
CA ASP A 180 -8.77 25.32 -6.66
C ASP A 180 -7.77 24.34 -6.02
N GLY A 181 -6.72 24.85 -5.32
CA GLY A 181 -5.79 24.08 -4.51
C GLY A 181 -6.32 23.81 -3.09
N PHE A 182 -7.40 24.47 -2.66
CA PHE A 182 -7.92 24.31 -1.31
C PHE A 182 -8.63 22.97 -1.12
N GLY A 183 -8.28 22.27 -0.04
CA GLY A 183 -8.92 21.03 0.40
C GLY A 183 -9.38 21.09 1.86
N TRP A 184 -10.32 20.21 2.24
CA TRP A 184 -10.76 20.08 3.61
C TRP A 184 -11.21 18.66 3.93
N LYS A 185 -11.15 18.28 5.21
CA LYS A 185 -11.59 16.99 5.73
C LYS A 185 -12.38 17.20 7.01
N ALA A 186 -13.45 16.42 7.18
CA ALA A 186 -14.19 16.29 8.41
C ALA A 186 -14.40 14.81 8.73
N GLY A 187 -14.16 14.43 9.99
CA GLY A 187 -14.36 13.07 10.49
C GLY A 187 -15.04 13.08 11.84
N GLY A 188 -15.90 12.08 12.09
CA GLY A 188 -16.54 11.83 13.37
C GLY A 188 -16.56 10.34 13.67
N LEU A 189 -16.15 9.97 14.87
CA LEU A 189 -16.21 8.63 15.43
C LEU A 189 -16.92 8.69 16.78
N PHE A 190 -17.90 7.84 16.96
CA PHE A 190 -18.65 7.69 18.21
C PHE A 190 -18.53 6.25 18.68
N GLN A 191 -18.21 6.08 19.94
CA GLN A 191 -18.00 4.78 20.57
C GLN A 191 -18.88 4.70 21.83
N TYR A 192 -19.47 3.56 22.03
CA TYR A 192 -20.31 3.30 23.23
C TYR A 192 -19.99 1.93 23.79
N LYS A 193 -19.83 1.84 25.10
CA LYS A 193 -19.63 0.59 25.83
C LYS A 193 -20.65 0.48 26.97
N ALA A 194 -21.23 -0.70 27.11
CA ALA A 194 -22.14 -1.04 28.18
C ALA A 194 -21.95 -2.52 28.58
N GLY A 195 -21.19 -2.77 29.65
CA GLY A 195 -20.82 -4.13 30.06
C GLY A 195 -20.11 -4.91 28.95
N ASP A 196 -20.68 -6.03 28.54
CA ASP A 196 -20.11 -6.92 27.53
C ASP A 196 -20.30 -6.42 26.10
N PHE A 197 -21.16 -5.43 25.87
CA PHE A 197 -21.46 -4.89 24.55
C PHE A 197 -20.72 -3.59 24.30
N ASP A 198 -20.19 -3.46 23.07
CA ASP A 198 -19.69 -2.19 22.58
C ASP A 198 -20.06 -1.95 21.11
N ALA A 199 -20.08 -0.70 20.73
CA ALA A 199 -20.35 -0.26 19.38
C ALA A 199 -19.48 0.94 19.03
N THR A 200 -18.97 0.96 17.79
CA THR A 200 -18.25 2.07 17.21
C THR A 200 -18.89 2.38 15.86
N VAL A 201 -19.23 3.64 15.61
CA VAL A 201 -19.74 4.10 14.31
C VAL A 201 -19.05 5.40 13.94
N GLY A 202 -18.78 5.59 12.66
CA GLY A 202 -18.13 6.80 12.21
C GLY A 202 -18.31 7.07 10.72
N ALA A 203 -18.07 8.34 10.37
CA ALA A 203 -18.04 8.80 9.00
C ALA A 203 -16.89 9.80 8.81
N ALA A 204 -16.27 9.77 7.64
CA ALA A 204 -15.29 10.75 7.22
C ALA A 204 -15.61 11.22 5.79
N TYR A 205 -15.41 12.49 5.55
CA TYR A 205 -15.50 13.11 4.23
C TYR A 205 -14.28 13.98 4.01
N GLU A 206 -13.69 13.87 2.82
CA GLU A 206 -12.56 14.69 2.41
C GLU A 206 -12.76 15.19 0.99
N LYS A 207 -12.50 16.48 0.76
CA LYS A 207 -12.36 17.08 -0.56
C LYS A 207 -10.93 17.58 -0.72
N ARG A 208 -10.28 17.19 -1.81
CA ARG A 208 -8.92 17.61 -2.17
C ARG A 208 -8.95 18.48 -3.39
N GLY A 209 -8.28 19.63 -3.32
CA GLY A 209 -8.03 20.50 -4.46
C GLY A 209 -6.95 19.92 -5.38
N VAL A 210 -6.67 20.64 -6.47
CA VAL A 210 -5.54 20.33 -7.35
C VAL A 210 -4.23 20.67 -6.65
N PHE A 211 -3.16 19.93 -6.94
CA PHE A 211 -1.85 20.18 -6.35
C PHE A 211 -1.06 21.17 -7.22
N TYR A 212 -0.19 21.93 -6.57
CA TYR A 212 0.76 22.84 -7.20
C TYR A 212 2.19 22.37 -6.92
N ASP A 213 3.08 22.51 -7.91
CA ASP A 213 4.51 22.19 -7.78
C ASP A 213 5.29 23.38 -7.20
N GLY A 214 6.59 23.19 -6.90
CA GLY A 214 7.44 24.25 -6.35
C GLY A 214 7.76 25.39 -7.32
N GLN A 215 7.14 25.45 -8.50
CA GLN A 215 7.22 26.54 -9.46
C GLN A 215 5.83 27.14 -9.75
N ASP A 216 4.87 26.89 -8.85
CA ASP A 216 3.51 27.43 -8.90
C ASP A 216 2.70 26.97 -10.13
N ARG A 217 2.98 25.77 -10.65
CA ARG A 217 2.20 25.15 -11.72
C ARG A 217 1.34 24.04 -11.15
N ARG A 218 0.13 23.88 -11.71
CA ARG A 218 -0.70 22.72 -11.36
C ARG A 218 0.06 21.45 -11.71
N VAL A 219 0.14 20.52 -10.76
CA VAL A 219 0.72 19.20 -10.98
C VAL A 219 -0.13 18.43 -12.00
N GLY A 220 0.52 17.79 -12.94
CA GLY A 220 -0.15 17.04 -14.00
C GLY A 220 -1.01 15.89 -13.50
N LEU A 221 -2.06 15.58 -14.24
CA LEU A 221 -3.05 14.56 -13.93
C LEU A 221 -2.80 13.27 -14.71
N ASN A 222 -2.86 12.14 -14.04
CA ASN A 222 -3.01 10.85 -14.67
C ASN A 222 -4.49 10.44 -14.69
N LEU A 223 -5.21 10.97 -15.63
CA LEU A 223 -6.67 10.81 -15.71
C LEU A 223 -7.09 9.34 -15.76
N THR A 224 -6.35 8.49 -16.50
CA THR A 224 -6.66 7.06 -16.65
C THR A 224 -6.48 6.30 -15.35
N GLN A 225 -5.31 6.41 -14.73
CA GLN A 225 -5.00 5.65 -13.51
C GLN A 225 -5.70 6.22 -12.28
N GLY A 226 -5.99 7.52 -12.30
CA GLY A 226 -6.66 8.25 -11.23
C GLY A 226 -5.70 9.00 -10.32
N GLU A 227 -6.27 9.97 -9.66
CA GLU A 227 -5.59 10.97 -8.85
C GLU A 227 -6.04 10.93 -7.40
N THR A 228 -5.15 11.37 -6.50
CA THR A 228 -5.54 11.77 -5.15
C THR A 228 -5.94 13.23 -5.07
N GLN A 229 -5.44 14.10 -5.96
CA GLN A 229 -5.86 15.50 -6.14
C GLN A 229 -7.15 15.60 -6.95
N ASP A 230 -7.81 16.76 -6.95
CA ASP A 230 -9.09 17.01 -7.63
C ASP A 230 -10.09 15.87 -7.36
N SER A 231 -10.31 15.58 -6.08
CA SER A 231 -11.06 14.40 -5.67
C SER A 231 -11.85 14.60 -4.38
N ARG A 232 -12.79 13.69 -4.17
CA ARG A 232 -13.50 13.54 -2.90
C ARG A 232 -13.42 12.09 -2.41
N ALA A 233 -13.29 11.93 -1.10
CA ALA A 233 -13.34 10.64 -0.45
C ALA A 233 -14.46 10.62 0.60
N THR A 234 -15.14 9.47 0.73
CA THR A 234 -16.13 9.20 1.78
C THR A 234 -15.83 7.86 2.40
N ASN A 235 -15.90 7.77 3.72
CA ASN A 235 -15.83 6.50 4.43
C ASN A 235 -16.92 6.41 5.49
N PHE A 236 -17.62 5.30 5.51
CA PHE A 236 -18.49 4.87 6.62
C PHE A 236 -17.87 3.67 7.28
N PHE A 237 -17.80 3.69 8.61
CA PHE A 237 -17.21 2.63 9.41
C PHE A 237 -18.15 2.25 10.56
N ALA A 238 -18.26 0.95 10.83
CA ALA A 238 -19.00 0.43 11.97
C ALA A 238 -18.28 -0.80 12.54
N ARG A 239 -18.30 -0.92 13.88
CA ARG A 239 -17.88 -2.10 14.62
C ARG A 239 -18.89 -2.36 15.72
N LEU A 240 -19.29 -3.61 15.89
CA LEU A 240 -20.10 -4.10 16.99
C LEU A 240 -19.33 -5.23 17.66
N GLY A 241 -19.17 -5.14 18.97
CA GLY A 241 -18.44 -6.11 19.76
C GLY A 241 -19.28 -6.66 20.90
N TYR A 242 -19.07 -7.94 21.21
CA TYR A 242 -19.69 -8.60 22.34
C TYR A 242 -18.70 -9.55 23.00
N ALA A 243 -18.42 -9.34 24.30
CA ALA A 243 -17.67 -10.28 25.11
C ALA A 243 -18.59 -11.44 25.50
N VAL A 244 -18.31 -12.64 24.98
CA VAL A 244 -19.11 -13.86 25.27
C VAL A 244 -18.63 -14.54 26.53
N SER A 245 -17.43 -14.20 26.97
CA SER A 245 -16.80 -14.63 28.24
C SER A 245 -15.67 -13.66 28.60
N ASP A 246 -15.01 -13.87 29.72
CA ASP A 246 -13.83 -13.08 30.13
C ASP A 246 -12.67 -13.17 29.13
N THR A 247 -12.62 -14.23 28.31
CA THR A 247 -11.54 -14.50 27.36
C THR A 247 -12.00 -14.52 25.91
N GLY A 248 -13.32 -14.61 25.68
CA GLY A 248 -13.95 -14.80 24.37
C GLY A 248 -14.70 -13.58 23.91
N ARG A 249 -14.52 -13.19 22.62
CA ARG A 249 -15.14 -12.00 22.04
C ARG A 249 -15.56 -12.24 20.59
N ILE A 250 -16.71 -11.69 20.21
CA ILE A 250 -17.20 -11.62 18.84
C ILE A 250 -17.15 -10.16 18.39
N ASP A 251 -16.63 -9.92 17.19
CA ASP A 251 -16.60 -8.61 16.55
C ASP A 251 -17.18 -8.69 15.14
N LEU A 252 -18.11 -7.78 14.81
CA LEU A 252 -18.60 -7.52 13.47
C LEU A 252 -18.07 -6.16 13.02
N ILE A 253 -17.30 -6.12 11.94
CA ILE A 253 -16.74 -4.91 11.38
C ILE A 253 -17.27 -4.72 9.98
N ALA A 254 -17.70 -3.50 9.64
CA ALA A 254 -18.14 -3.11 8.32
C ALA A 254 -17.53 -1.77 7.91
N SER A 255 -17.07 -1.66 6.68
CA SER A 255 -16.54 -0.42 6.11
C SER A 255 -16.98 -0.25 4.66
N ARG A 256 -17.29 0.97 4.28
CA ARG A 256 -17.50 1.38 2.89
C ARG A 256 -16.70 2.63 2.62
N PHE A 257 -15.71 2.50 1.77
CA PHE A 257 -14.84 3.58 1.31
C PHE A 257 -15.08 3.87 -0.16
N GLU A 258 -15.09 5.15 -0.54
CA GLU A 258 -15.11 5.58 -1.93
C GLU A 258 -14.23 6.83 -2.09
N LEU A 259 -13.27 6.78 -3.02
CA LEU A 259 -12.50 7.93 -3.50
C LEU A 259 -12.82 8.11 -4.98
N LYS A 260 -13.24 9.32 -5.36
CA LYS A 260 -13.66 9.65 -6.72
C LYS A 260 -13.09 11.00 -7.13
N GLY A 261 -12.48 11.07 -8.33
CA GLY A 261 -12.11 12.35 -8.96
C GLY A 261 -13.31 13.23 -9.25
N GLU A 262 -13.14 14.55 -9.16
CA GLU A 262 -14.18 15.52 -9.55
C GLU A 262 -14.26 15.65 -11.07
N GLY A 263 -13.11 15.64 -11.78
CA GLY A 263 -13.06 15.73 -13.23
C GLY A 263 -13.18 17.17 -13.75
N ASP A 264 -12.64 18.11 -12.99
CA ASP A 264 -12.70 19.54 -13.30
C ASP A 264 -11.50 20.04 -14.12
N PHE A 265 -10.58 19.11 -14.48
CA PHE A 265 -9.34 19.47 -15.19
C PHE A 265 -9.02 18.53 -16.34
N ILE A 266 -8.40 19.09 -17.37
CA ILE A 266 -7.82 18.40 -18.53
C ILE A 266 -6.30 18.35 -18.36
N ALA A 267 -5.70 17.17 -18.55
CA ALA A 267 -4.26 16.98 -18.49
C ALA A 267 -3.58 17.61 -19.73
N LEU A 268 -2.50 18.36 -19.49
CA LEU A 268 -1.61 18.87 -20.53
C LEU A 268 -0.32 18.05 -20.57
N PRO A 269 0.12 17.60 -21.75
CA PRO A 269 1.39 16.92 -21.90
C PRO A 269 2.56 17.80 -21.43
N GLY A 270 3.55 17.18 -20.82
CA GLY A 270 4.85 17.80 -20.57
C GLY A 270 5.76 17.72 -21.79
N ASN A 271 7.02 18.04 -21.58
CA ASN A 271 8.09 17.86 -22.55
C ASN A 271 9.38 17.50 -21.79
N ARG A 272 9.68 16.21 -21.77
CA ARG A 272 10.86 15.70 -21.05
C ARG A 272 12.18 16.26 -21.61
N ALA A 273 12.27 16.48 -22.93
CA ALA A 273 13.46 17.03 -23.56
C ALA A 273 13.81 18.46 -23.08
N THR A 274 12.81 19.21 -22.67
CA THR A 274 12.99 20.58 -22.13
C THR A 274 12.85 20.65 -20.61
N GLY A 275 12.56 19.53 -19.94
CA GLY A 275 12.32 19.47 -18.51
C GLY A 275 10.97 20.06 -18.08
N LEU A 276 10.03 20.32 -19.00
CA LEU A 276 8.70 20.83 -18.70
C LEU A 276 7.80 19.67 -18.23
N PRO A 277 7.33 19.63 -16.97
CA PRO A 277 6.45 18.57 -16.50
C PRO A 277 5.03 18.70 -17.09
N THR A 278 4.28 17.58 -17.02
CA THR A 278 2.83 17.59 -17.25
C THR A 278 2.14 18.58 -16.31
N SER A 279 1.08 19.21 -16.80
CA SER A 279 0.29 20.17 -16.05
C SER A 279 -1.21 19.90 -16.25
N ALA A 280 -2.07 20.80 -15.76
CA ALA A 280 -3.51 20.70 -15.89
C ALA A 280 -4.14 22.08 -16.10
N VAL A 281 -5.24 22.11 -16.87
CA VAL A 281 -6.08 23.30 -17.07
C VAL A 281 -7.52 22.96 -16.73
N HIS A 282 -8.30 23.94 -16.30
CA HIS A 282 -9.74 23.78 -16.10
C HIS A 282 -10.42 23.28 -17.37
N GLY A 283 -11.29 22.31 -17.20
CA GLY A 283 -12.08 21.71 -18.28
C GLY A 283 -12.57 20.32 -17.88
N THR A 284 -13.55 19.81 -18.60
CA THR A 284 -14.14 18.49 -18.31
C THR A 284 -13.61 17.46 -19.30
N PRO A 285 -12.79 16.48 -18.86
CA PRO A 285 -12.36 15.40 -19.73
C PRO A 285 -13.55 14.51 -20.12
N PRO A 286 -13.54 13.91 -21.32
CA PRO A 286 -14.58 12.98 -21.72
C PRO A 286 -14.69 11.78 -20.78
N GLY A 287 -15.92 11.33 -20.51
CA GLY A 287 -16.20 10.16 -19.70
C GLY A 287 -16.31 10.46 -18.20
N LYS A 288 -16.18 9.42 -17.39
CA LYS A 288 -16.26 9.50 -15.92
C LYS A 288 -14.88 9.71 -15.33
N ALA A 289 -14.79 10.48 -14.25
CA ALA A 289 -13.58 10.55 -13.47
C ALA A 289 -13.22 9.19 -12.85
N ALA A 290 -11.92 8.96 -12.62
CA ALA A 290 -11.44 7.76 -11.96
C ALA A 290 -12.05 7.64 -10.54
N ALA A 291 -12.35 6.41 -10.13
CA ALA A 291 -12.91 6.16 -8.80
C ALA A 291 -12.48 4.81 -8.27
N ASN A 292 -12.27 4.74 -6.96
CA ASN A 292 -12.10 3.50 -6.21
C ASN A 292 -13.21 3.35 -5.18
N ARG A 293 -13.85 2.19 -5.11
CA ARG A 293 -14.86 1.89 -4.11
C ARG A 293 -14.66 0.50 -3.53
N THR A 294 -14.58 0.42 -2.21
CA THR A 294 -14.45 -0.83 -1.47
C THR A 294 -15.54 -0.94 -0.42
N GLU A 295 -16.15 -2.11 -0.33
CA GLU A 295 -17.13 -2.51 0.68
C GLU A 295 -16.59 -3.77 1.36
N SER A 296 -16.45 -3.76 2.68
CA SER A 296 -15.89 -4.85 3.47
C SER A 296 -16.75 -5.14 4.69
N VAL A 297 -16.99 -6.42 4.94
CA VAL A 297 -17.68 -6.91 6.17
C VAL A 297 -16.89 -8.09 6.68
N ALA A 298 -16.64 -8.13 7.99
CA ALA A 298 -15.98 -9.24 8.66
C ALA A 298 -16.64 -9.58 9.99
N LEU A 299 -16.78 -10.87 10.25
CA LEU A 299 -17.16 -11.43 11.54
C LEU A 299 -15.97 -12.20 12.09
N SER A 300 -15.53 -11.83 13.29
CA SER A 300 -14.40 -12.46 13.97
C SER A 300 -14.82 -13.01 15.32
N TYR A 301 -14.26 -14.13 15.73
CA TYR A 301 -14.29 -14.64 17.09
C TYR A 301 -12.86 -14.87 17.56
N THR A 302 -12.52 -14.32 18.70
CA THR A 302 -11.22 -14.50 19.37
C THR A 302 -11.46 -14.99 20.79
N ASP A 303 -10.63 -15.94 21.23
CA ASP A 303 -10.68 -16.46 22.59
C ASP A 303 -9.27 -16.81 23.07
N SER A 304 -8.77 -16.10 24.06
CA SER A 304 -7.39 -16.27 24.56
C SER A 304 -7.21 -17.52 25.47
N SER A 305 -8.28 -18.22 25.80
CA SER A 305 -8.26 -19.42 26.67
C SER A 305 -9.03 -20.62 26.12
N PHE A 306 -9.37 -20.60 24.82
CA PHE A 306 -10.10 -21.69 24.16
C PHE A 306 -9.31 -22.99 24.21
N LEU A 307 -9.84 -24.00 24.91
CA LEU A 307 -9.17 -25.29 25.15
C LEU A 307 -7.72 -25.14 25.67
N GLY A 308 -7.45 -24.07 26.44
CA GLY A 308 -6.13 -23.77 27.01
C GLY A 308 -5.13 -23.15 26.02
N GLY A 309 -5.61 -22.59 24.95
CA GLY A 309 -4.83 -21.87 23.93
C GLY A 309 -5.58 -20.65 23.39
N ASN A 310 -4.93 -19.93 22.50
CA ASN A 310 -5.50 -18.77 21.82
C ASN A 310 -6.13 -19.20 20.48
N PHE A 311 -7.41 -18.91 20.29
CA PHE A 311 -8.16 -19.19 19.09
C PHE A 311 -8.58 -17.92 18.39
N ILE A 312 -8.32 -17.83 17.09
CA ILE A 312 -8.74 -16.72 16.23
C ILE A 312 -9.47 -17.30 15.04
N SER A 313 -10.69 -16.81 14.79
CA SER A 313 -11.43 -17.13 13.57
C SER A 313 -11.98 -15.86 12.95
N GLN A 314 -12.02 -15.82 11.63
CA GLN A 314 -12.53 -14.68 10.88
C GLN A 314 -13.17 -15.17 9.58
N ILE A 315 -14.37 -14.68 9.30
CA ILE A 315 -15.04 -14.84 8.02
C ILE A 315 -15.27 -13.45 7.46
N PHE A 316 -14.96 -13.24 6.18
CA PHE A 316 -15.07 -11.92 5.59
C PHE A 316 -15.61 -11.94 4.16
N PHE A 317 -16.26 -10.84 3.81
CA PHE A 317 -16.66 -10.50 2.46
C PHE A 317 -16.07 -9.14 2.09
N ASN A 318 -15.46 -9.05 0.91
CA ASN A 318 -14.93 -7.80 0.38
C ASN A 318 -15.36 -7.66 -1.09
N ARG A 319 -15.72 -6.44 -1.48
CA ARG A 319 -16.07 -6.09 -2.85
C ARG A 319 -15.38 -4.81 -3.24
N SER A 320 -14.62 -4.84 -4.33
CA SER A 320 -13.97 -3.65 -4.89
C SER A 320 -14.44 -3.35 -6.31
N ARG A 321 -14.38 -2.05 -6.66
CA ARG A 321 -14.63 -1.54 -8.00
C ARG A 321 -13.70 -0.38 -8.26
N ASP A 322 -12.80 -0.54 -9.23
CA ASP A 322 -11.84 0.48 -9.64
C ASP A 322 -12.21 0.95 -11.04
N THR A 323 -12.78 2.15 -11.14
CA THR A 323 -13.09 2.77 -12.42
C THR A 323 -11.86 3.55 -12.88
N PHE A 324 -11.35 3.21 -14.06
CA PHE A 324 -10.31 3.99 -14.72
C PHE A 324 -10.92 5.22 -15.35
N GLY A 325 -10.24 6.35 -15.27
CA GLY A 325 -10.78 7.64 -15.67
C GLY A 325 -10.88 7.85 -17.18
N GLY A 326 -11.45 8.98 -17.57
CA GLY A 326 -11.50 9.45 -18.92
C GLY A 326 -10.14 9.96 -19.41
N GLU A 327 -9.98 10.00 -20.71
CA GLU A 327 -8.82 10.55 -21.41
C GLU A 327 -9.22 11.72 -22.28
N VAL A 328 -8.26 12.54 -22.67
CA VAL A 328 -8.48 13.65 -23.64
C VAL A 328 -8.79 13.15 -25.03
N ALA A 329 -8.52 11.86 -25.31
CA ALA A 329 -8.81 11.19 -26.57
C ALA A 329 -9.31 9.75 -26.30
N PRO A 330 -10.03 9.15 -27.26
CA PRO A 330 -10.42 7.73 -27.16
C PRO A 330 -9.23 6.82 -26.93
N ILE A 331 -9.38 5.82 -26.04
CA ILE A 331 -8.33 4.85 -25.74
C ILE A 331 -8.20 3.88 -26.94
N PRO A 332 -7.04 3.81 -27.63
CA PRO A 332 -6.90 3.02 -28.86
C PRO A 332 -7.29 1.55 -28.70
N THR A 333 -6.90 0.91 -27.59
CA THR A 333 -7.19 -0.50 -27.32
C THR A 333 -8.69 -0.81 -27.15
N PHE A 334 -9.55 0.20 -26.98
CA PHE A 334 -10.98 0.01 -26.81
C PHE A 334 -11.78 0.33 -28.08
N GLN A 335 -11.09 0.80 -29.14
CA GLN A 335 -11.74 1.08 -30.41
C GLN A 335 -12.17 -0.22 -31.10
N ASP A 336 -13.38 -0.21 -31.65
CA ASP A 336 -13.95 -1.30 -32.42
C ASP A 336 -14.75 -0.74 -33.58
N PRO A 337 -14.25 -0.85 -34.82
CA PRO A 337 -14.94 -0.31 -36.02
C PRO A 337 -16.35 -0.89 -36.25
N ALA A 338 -16.64 -2.07 -35.69
CA ALA A 338 -17.98 -2.67 -35.76
C ALA A 338 -19.00 -1.97 -34.85
N ILE A 339 -18.50 -1.22 -33.85
CA ILE A 339 -19.36 -0.50 -32.87
C ILE A 339 -19.48 0.98 -33.23
N ALA A 340 -18.33 1.62 -33.52
CA ALA A 340 -18.29 3.06 -33.84
C ALA A 340 -17.08 3.37 -34.73
N PRO A 341 -17.11 4.47 -35.51
CA PRO A 341 -15.95 4.93 -36.27
C PRO A 341 -14.71 5.07 -35.39
N VAL A 342 -13.54 4.71 -35.93
CA VAL A 342 -12.26 4.80 -35.21
C VAL A 342 -12.05 6.21 -34.65
N ASN A 343 -11.53 6.31 -33.43
CA ASN A 343 -11.32 7.56 -32.65
C ASN A 343 -12.59 8.29 -32.21
N THR A 344 -13.76 7.65 -32.24
CA THR A 344 -15.01 8.27 -31.74
C THR A 344 -15.58 7.58 -30.51
N LEU A 345 -15.17 6.37 -30.19
CA LEU A 345 -15.67 5.59 -29.04
C LEU A 345 -14.89 5.94 -27.78
N PHE A 346 -15.51 6.73 -26.89
CA PHE A 346 -15.00 6.96 -25.55
C PHE A 346 -15.50 5.87 -24.60
N ASP A 347 -14.73 4.83 -24.44
CA ASP A 347 -15.01 3.76 -23.49
C ASP A 347 -13.94 3.72 -22.39
N GLN A 348 -14.31 3.29 -21.20
CA GLN A 348 -13.46 3.24 -20.03
C GLN A 348 -13.61 1.88 -19.37
N SER A 349 -12.56 1.43 -18.73
CA SER A 349 -12.61 0.14 -18.05
C SER A 349 -12.87 0.28 -16.54
N GLN A 350 -13.45 -0.78 -15.98
CA GLN A 350 -13.69 -0.93 -14.54
C GLN A 350 -13.29 -2.33 -14.10
N ASN A 351 -12.31 -2.41 -13.17
CA ASN A 351 -12.04 -3.63 -12.42
C ASN A 351 -13.17 -3.88 -11.43
N ARG A 352 -13.50 -5.14 -11.25
CA ARG A 352 -14.46 -5.63 -10.25
C ARG A 352 -13.91 -6.86 -9.58
N SER A 353 -13.89 -6.88 -8.26
CA SER A 353 -13.55 -8.06 -7.47
C SER A 353 -14.64 -8.32 -6.41
N ARG A 354 -14.87 -9.60 -6.11
CA ARG A 354 -15.69 -10.06 -5.01
C ARG A 354 -14.97 -11.20 -4.32
N LYS A 355 -14.60 -10.99 -3.07
CA LYS A 355 -13.90 -11.96 -2.24
C LYS A 355 -14.80 -12.46 -1.12
N LEU A 356 -14.73 -13.75 -0.87
CA LEU A 356 -15.23 -14.41 0.32
C LEU A 356 -14.08 -15.22 0.90
N GLY A 357 -13.81 -15.07 2.18
CA GLY A 357 -12.75 -15.83 2.82
C GLY A 357 -13.03 -16.21 4.26
N ALA A 358 -12.31 -17.19 4.71
CA ALA A 358 -12.30 -17.64 6.11
C ALA A 358 -10.87 -17.91 6.54
N LYS A 359 -10.56 -17.54 7.78
CA LYS A 359 -9.25 -17.71 8.41
C LYS A 359 -9.44 -18.27 9.80
N PHE A 360 -8.65 -19.29 10.13
CA PHE A 360 -8.65 -19.92 11.46
C PHE A 360 -7.22 -20.11 11.91
N SER A 361 -6.95 -19.85 13.20
CA SER A 361 -5.68 -20.22 13.84
C SER A 361 -5.92 -20.59 15.30
N TYR A 362 -5.17 -21.58 15.77
CA TYR A 362 -5.14 -22.02 17.16
C TYR A 362 -3.68 -22.11 17.61
N GLU A 363 -3.33 -21.38 18.66
CA GLU A 363 -1.99 -21.30 19.22
C GLU A 363 -2.00 -21.79 20.66
N ARG A 364 -1.08 -22.70 20.99
CA ARG A 364 -0.96 -23.24 22.36
C ARG A 364 0.46 -23.65 22.66
N ALA A 365 0.90 -23.41 23.90
CA ALA A 365 2.08 -24.10 24.45
C ALA A 365 1.79 -25.61 24.60
N VAL A 366 2.74 -26.44 24.23
CA VAL A 366 2.58 -27.90 24.28
C VAL A 366 2.57 -28.36 25.75
N PRO A 367 1.49 -29.01 26.24
CA PRO A 367 1.40 -29.43 27.63
C PRO A 367 2.55 -30.33 28.02
N GLY A 368 3.23 -30.01 29.14
CA GLY A 368 4.41 -30.72 29.61
C GLY A 368 5.73 -30.36 28.89
N PHE A 369 5.67 -29.47 27.90
CA PHE A 369 6.83 -28.90 27.24
C PHE A 369 6.56 -27.41 26.85
N GLU A 370 6.37 -26.60 27.87
CA GLU A 370 5.93 -25.20 27.75
C GLU A 370 6.89 -24.31 26.95
N ALA A 371 8.14 -24.75 26.78
CA ALA A 371 9.12 -24.09 25.92
C ALA A 371 8.73 -24.13 24.42
N LEU A 372 7.87 -25.08 24.02
CA LEU A 372 7.38 -25.23 22.66
C LEU A 372 5.95 -24.70 22.52
N THR A 373 5.75 -23.72 21.67
CA THR A 373 4.44 -23.23 21.23
C THR A 373 4.15 -23.74 19.83
N ALA A 374 2.97 -24.29 19.60
CA ALA A 374 2.49 -24.72 18.28
C ALA A 374 1.33 -23.86 17.82
N ILE A 375 1.33 -23.51 16.55
CA ILE A 375 0.24 -22.80 15.86
C ILE A 375 -0.24 -23.70 14.72
N LEU A 376 -1.54 -23.95 14.68
CA LEU A 376 -2.20 -24.65 13.58
C LEU A 376 -3.23 -23.72 12.97
N GLY A 377 -3.35 -23.70 11.66
CA GLY A 377 -4.34 -22.84 11.02
C GLY A 377 -4.78 -23.33 9.64
N PHE A 378 -5.78 -22.66 9.15
CA PHE A 378 -6.39 -22.94 7.86
C PHE A 378 -6.98 -21.68 7.26
N ASP A 379 -6.69 -21.43 5.97
CA ASP A 379 -7.27 -20.36 5.18
C ASP A 379 -8.05 -20.90 4.00
N ALA A 380 -9.17 -20.24 3.72
CA ALA A 380 -9.94 -20.43 2.50
C ALA A 380 -10.24 -19.08 1.87
N LEU A 381 -10.00 -18.94 0.57
CA LEU A 381 -10.27 -17.73 -0.19
C LEU A 381 -10.92 -18.04 -1.53
N TRP A 382 -11.99 -17.32 -1.85
CA TRP A 382 -12.58 -17.22 -3.17
C TRP A 382 -12.55 -15.78 -3.62
N ASP A 383 -12.01 -15.52 -4.81
CA ASP A 383 -12.05 -14.21 -5.45
C ASP A 383 -12.52 -14.36 -6.90
N LYS A 384 -13.51 -13.57 -7.27
CA LYS A 384 -13.96 -13.46 -8.66
C LYS A 384 -13.63 -12.07 -9.17
N THR A 385 -12.73 -12.00 -10.15
CA THR A 385 -12.22 -10.75 -10.72
C THR A 385 -12.54 -10.68 -12.22
N GLU A 386 -12.95 -9.50 -12.69
CA GLU A 386 -13.15 -9.21 -14.10
C GLU A 386 -12.83 -7.74 -14.40
N GLN A 387 -12.58 -7.40 -15.66
CA GLN A 387 -12.55 -6.01 -16.09
C GLN A 387 -13.46 -5.79 -17.29
N ARG A 388 -14.39 -4.85 -17.16
CA ARG A 388 -15.36 -4.52 -18.19
C ARG A 388 -15.21 -3.08 -18.66
N LEU A 389 -15.56 -2.84 -19.92
CA LEU A 389 -15.74 -1.51 -20.48
C LEU A 389 -17.11 -0.97 -20.06
N ILE A 390 -17.18 0.31 -19.65
CA ILE A 390 -18.37 0.86 -18.98
C ILE A 390 -19.48 1.23 -19.96
N ALA A 391 -19.10 1.79 -21.11
CA ALA A 391 -20.07 2.27 -22.11
C ALA A 391 -20.68 1.10 -22.92
N THR A 392 -19.86 0.15 -23.33
CA THR A 392 -20.28 -0.95 -24.20
C THR A 392 -20.56 -2.27 -23.46
N ASN A 393 -20.22 -2.34 -22.15
CA ASN A 393 -20.26 -3.55 -21.33
C ASN A 393 -19.44 -4.73 -21.90
N ARG A 394 -18.51 -4.47 -22.84
CA ARG A 394 -17.60 -5.50 -23.35
C ARG A 394 -16.66 -5.98 -22.24
N VAL A 395 -16.31 -7.25 -22.30
CA VAL A 395 -15.35 -7.87 -21.39
C VAL A 395 -13.95 -7.59 -21.93
N TRP A 396 -13.13 -6.89 -21.16
CA TRP A 396 -11.71 -6.69 -21.49
C TRP A 396 -10.81 -7.72 -20.82
N VAL A 397 -11.02 -7.96 -19.52
CA VAL A 397 -10.41 -9.08 -18.80
C VAL A 397 -11.53 -10.09 -18.53
N PRO A 398 -11.39 -11.36 -18.99
CA PRO A 398 -12.39 -12.37 -18.74
C PRO A 398 -12.63 -12.57 -17.24
N PRO A 399 -13.86 -12.93 -16.82
CA PRO A 399 -14.11 -13.34 -15.46
C PRO A 399 -13.21 -14.51 -15.07
N ALA A 400 -12.38 -14.31 -14.05
CA ALA A 400 -11.52 -15.34 -13.50
C ALA A 400 -11.93 -15.60 -12.04
N GLU A 401 -12.10 -16.87 -11.69
CA GLU A 401 -12.39 -17.32 -10.33
C GLU A 401 -11.12 -17.93 -9.74
N PHE A 402 -10.70 -17.37 -8.63
CA PHE A 402 -9.58 -17.86 -7.84
C PHE A 402 -10.11 -18.58 -6.60
N ARG A 403 -9.58 -19.75 -6.30
CA ARG A 403 -9.85 -20.50 -5.08
C ARG A 403 -8.54 -20.94 -4.46
N SER A 404 -8.41 -20.71 -3.17
CA SER A 404 -7.28 -21.18 -2.40
C SER A 404 -7.77 -21.86 -1.12
N LEU A 405 -7.13 -22.97 -0.79
CA LEU A 405 -7.29 -23.68 0.47
C LEU A 405 -5.89 -23.95 1.01
N ALA A 406 -5.62 -23.52 2.24
CA ALA A 406 -4.27 -23.53 2.74
C ALA A 406 -4.20 -23.85 4.25
N PRO A 407 -4.04 -25.12 4.61
CA PRO A 407 -3.63 -25.50 5.96
C PRO A 407 -2.17 -25.11 6.21
N PHE A 408 -1.87 -24.71 7.45
CA PHE A 408 -0.51 -24.41 7.88
C PHE A 408 -0.26 -24.84 9.32
N ALA A 409 1.01 -25.05 9.63
CA ALA A 409 1.49 -25.30 10.98
C ALA A 409 2.78 -24.53 11.22
N GLN A 410 2.95 -24.01 12.42
CA GLN A 410 4.18 -23.35 12.84
C GLN A 410 4.50 -23.72 14.29
N THR A 411 5.79 -23.77 14.62
CA THR A 411 6.28 -23.99 15.97
C THR A 411 7.26 -22.90 16.36
N ASN A 412 7.28 -22.61 17.66
CA ASN A 412 8.21 -21.68 18.30
C ASN A 412 8.79 -22.39 19.53
N LEU A 413 10.10 -22.61 19.54
CA LEU A 413 10.83 -23.28 20.61
C LEU A 413 11.76 -22.30 21.31
N LYS A 414 11.56 -22.13 22.62
CA LYS A 414 12.44 -21.35 23.51
C LYS A 414 13.48 -22.29 24.12
N LEU A 415 14.76 -21.96 24.00
CA LEU A 415 15.89 -22.73 24.55
C LEU A 415 16.70 -21.80 25.45
N PHE A 416 17.35 -22.41 26.48
CA PHE A 416 18.24 -21.69 27.38
C PHE A 416 17.59 -20.47 28.04
N ASP A 417 16.41 -20.66 28.63
CA ASP A 417 15.59 -19.61 29.26
C ASP A 417 15.25 -18.42 28.35
N GLY A 418 15.17 -18.67 27.04
CA GLY A 418 14.82 -17.66 26.04
C GLY A 418 15.99 -16.99 25.35
N LEU A 419 17.24 -17.32 25.72
CA LEU A 419 18.44 -16.85 25.02
C LEU A 419 18.42 -17.19 23.53
N VAL A 420 17.89 -18.36 23.17
CA VAL A 420 17.73 -18.80 21.79
C VAL A 420 16.27 -19.19 21.55
N ARG A 421 15.71 -18.68 20.46
CA ARG A 421 14.39 -19.09 19.97
C ARG A 421 14.54 -19.62 18.54
N VAL A 422 13.91 -20.75 18.27
CA VAL A 422 13.87 -21.38 16.96
C VAL A 422 12.43 -21.44 16.51
N ALA A 423 12.13 -20.85 15.37
CA ALA A 423 10.81 -20.90 14.74
C ALA A 423 10.88 -21.69 13.44
N GLY A 424 9.85 -22.45 13.12
CA GLY A 424 9.75 -23.16 11.86
C GLY A 424 8.31 -23.53 11.54
N GLY A 425 7.95 -23.52 10.27
CA GLY A 425 6.60 -23.80 9.82
C GLY A 425 6.53 -24.22 8.38
N ALA A 426 5.36 -24.72 8.02
CA ALA A 426 5.00 -25.12 6.67
C ALA A 426 3.56 -24.74 6.37
N ARG A 427 3.30 -24.33 5.14
CA ARG A 427 1.98 -24.04 4.59
C ARG A 427 1.82 -24.79 3.28
N TRP A 428 0.78 -25.57 3.18
CA TRP A 428 0.41 -26.16 1.90
C TRP A 428 -0.63 -25.30 1.22
N GLU A 429 -0.24 -24.71 0.10
CA GLU A 429 -1.10 -23.84 -0.69
C GLU A 429 -1.67 -24.63 -1.85
N ASN A 430 -3.02 -24.79 -1.89
CA ASN A 430 -3.72 -25.40 -3.00
C ASN A 430 -4.60 -24.37 -3.71
N VAL A 431 -4.26 -24.07 -4.95
CA VAL A 431 -4.86 -23.01 -5.75
C VAL A 431 -5.50 -23.57 -7.00
N GLN A 432 -6.70 -23.09 -7.30
CA GLN A 432 -7.34 -23.30 -8.59
C GLN A 432 -7.75 -21.96 -9.19
N ILE A 433 -7.41 -21.75 -10.45
CA ILE A 433 -7.88 -20.61 -11.25
C ILE A 433 -8.81 -21.14 -12.30
N LYS A 434 -10.04 -20.60 -12.39
CA LYS A 434 -11.02 -20.97 -13.40
C LYS A 434 -11.31 -19.77 -14.30
N ILE A 435 -11.17 -19.97 -15.62
CA ILE A 435 -11.59 -19.02 -16.65
C ILE A 435 -12.41 -19.80 -17.66
N ASP A 436 -13.63 -19.33 -17.96
CA ASP A 436 -14.48 -19.93 -18.98
C ASP A 436 -13.98 -19.51 -20.38
N ASP A 437 -14.41 -20.20 -21.45
CA ASP A 437 -14.10 -19.83 -22.83
C ASP A 437 -14.40 -18.35 -23.08
N TYR A 438 -13.50 -17.67 -23.77
CA TYR A 438 -13.68 -16.25 -24.03
C TYR A 438 -13.05 -15.83 -25.37
N HIS A 439 -13.38 -14.61 -25.80
CA HIS A 439 -12.70 -13.93 -26.88
C HIS A 439 -11.99 -12.72 -26.32
N THR A 440 -10.74 -12.51 -26.74
CA THR A 440 -10.04 -11.28 -26.43
C THR A 440 -10.71 -10.12 -27.16
N LEU A 441 -10.56 -8.91 -26.61
CA LEU A 441 -11.16 -7.72 -27.19
C LEU A 441 -10.53 -7.41 -28.57
N ALA A 442 -11.37 -7.26 -29.60
CA ALA A 442 -10.90 -6.67 -30.84
C ALA A 442 -10.47 -5.23 -30.61
N SER A 443 -9.30 -4.85 -31.07
CA SER A 443 -8.77 -3.50 -30.88
C SER A 443 -8.12 -2.98 -32.15
N THR A 444 -8.22 -1.66 -32.38
CA THR A 444 -7.53 -0.98 -33.46
C THR A 444 -6.38 -0.16 -32.89
N THR A 445 -5.17 -0.44 -33.33
CA THR A 445 -3.98 0.36 -33.02
C THR A 445 -3.62 1.21 -34.22
N PHE A 446 -3.26 2.46 -33.95
CA PHE A 446 -2.71 3.37 -34.97
C PHE A 446 -1.20 3.47 -34.76
N VAL A 447 -0.44 3.06 -35.76
CA VAL A 447 1.01 3.30 -35.85
C VAL A 447 1.22 4.46 -36.82
N ALA A 448 1.71 5.58 -36.32
CA ALA A 448 2.01 6.74 -37.19
C ALA A 448 3.04 6.34 -38.23
N CYS A 449 2.70 6.49 -39.52
CA CYS A 449 3.63 6.27 -40.58
C CYS A 449 4.73 7.33 -40.52
N SER A 450 5.98 6.87 -40.41
CA SER A 450 7.16 7.72 -40.35
C SER A 450 8.23 7.17 -41.28
N PRO A 451 8.94 8.01 -42.06
CA PRO A 451 10.08 7.61 -42.82
C PRO A 451 11.23 6.99 -42.02
N ARG A 452 11.16 7.16 -40.67
CA ARG A 452 12.13 6.58 -39.73
C ARG A 452 11.81 5.14 -39.34
N LEU A 453 10.62 4.64 -39.68
CA LEU A 453 10.28 3.24 -39.43
C LEU A 453 11.08 2.36 -40.42
N PRO A 454 11.58 1.18 -39.99
CA PRO A 454 12.20 0.22 -40.89
C PRO A 454 11.29 -0.11 -42.07
N ALA A 455 11.86 -0.32 -43.24
CA ALA A 455 11.10 -0.70 -44.43
C ALA A 455 10.29 -1.99 -44.18
N GLY A 456 9.00 -1.95 -44.47
CA GLY A 456 8.08 -3.06 -44.20
C GLY A 456 7.41 -3.05 -42.80
N THR A 457 7.70 -2.07 -41.95
CA THR A 457 6.95 -1.92 -40.68
C THR A 457 5.51 -1.52 -41.02
N PRO A 458 4.49 -2.31 -40.58
CA PRO A 458 3.12 -1.93 -40.80
C PRO A 458 2.83 -0.58 -40.08
N CYS A 459 2.32 0.38 -40.81
CA CYS A 459 1.88 1.67 -40.24
C CYS A 459 0.48 1.98 -40.72
N GLY A 460 -0.20 2.89 -40.00
CA GLY A 460 -1.61 3.19 -40.22
C GLY A 460 -2.49 2.46 -39.19
N ASN A 461 -3.76 2.33 -39.47
CA ASN A 461 -4.70 1.59 -38.64
C ASN A 461 -4.50 0.07 -38.81
N SER A 462 -4.06 -0.58 -37.75
CA SER A 462 -4.04 -2.05 -37.70
C SER A 462 -5.14 -2.50 -36.75
N THR A 463 -6.11 -3.26 -37.26
CA THR A 463 -7.15 -3.89 -36.42
C THR A 463 -6.70 -5.30 -36.08
N TYR A 464 -6.55 -5.57 -34.79
CA TYR A 464 -6.36 -6.92 -34.29
C TYR A 464 -7.73 -7.47 -33.92
N GLY A 465 -8.18 -8.50 -34.63
CA GLY A 465 -9.39 -9.21 -34.27
C GLY A 465 -9.22 -9.88 -32.91
N GLY A 466 -10.28 -9.93 -32.11
CA GLY A 466 -10.30 -10.76 -30.93
C GLY A 466 -10.10 -12.22 -31.32
N VAL A 467 -9.26 -12.94 -30.57
CA VAL A 467 -9.03 -14.37 -30.75
C VAL A 467 -9.86 -15.17 -29.76
N ALA A 468 -10.35 -16.34 -30.19
CA ALA A 468 -10.97 -17.30 -29.30
C ALA A 468 -9.91 -17.98 -28.45
N VAL A 469 -10.14 -18.04 -27.14
CA VAL A 469 -9.26 -18.70 -26.16
C VAL A 469 -10.11 -19.73 -25.43
N ALA A 470 -9.63 -20.98 -25.41
CA ALA A 470 -10.26 -22.04 -24.65
C ALA A 470 -10.04 -21.78 -23.17
N GLY A 471 -11.11 -21.87 -22.39
CA GLY A 471 -11.08 -21.75 -20.95
C GLY A 471 -10.40 -22.95 -20.29
N GLY A 472 -10.23 -22.88 -18.97
CA GLY A 472 -9.61 -23.96 -18.23
C GLY A 472 -9.79 -23.81 -16.72
N LYS A 473 -9.23 -24.80 -16.00
CA LYS A 473 -9.25 -24.86 -14.53
C LYS A 473 -7.89 -25.32 -14.00
N PRO A 474 -6.78 -24.65 -14.39
CA PRO A 474 -5.46 -25.05 -13.91
C PRO A 474 -5.41 -25.05 -12.38
N LYS A 475 -4.71 -26.05 -11.86
CA LYS A 475 -4.49 -26.25 -10.43
C LYS A 475 -3.02 -26.18 -10.15
N PHE A 476 -2.68 -25.55 -9.04
CA PHE A 476 -1.33 -25.40 -8.55
C PHE A 476 -1.31 -25.72 -7.07
N ASP A 477 -0.36 -26.49 -6.64
CA ASP A 477 -0.11 -26.76 -5.23
C ASP A 477 1.37 -26.64 -4.93
N ASP A 478 1.65 -26.07 -3.75
CA ASP A 478 3.00 -25.82 -3.28
C ASP A 478 3.09 -25.98 -1.77
N LEU A 479 4.22 -26.52 -1.30
CA LEU A 479 4.55 -26.58 0.12
C LEU A 479 5.55 -25.47 0.44
N LEU A 480 5.07 -24.42 1.07
CA LEU A 480 5.86 -23.26 1.45
C LEU A 480 6.46 -23.46 2.83
N LEU A 481 7.76 -23.30 2.93
CA LEU A 481 8.51 -23.45 4.16
C LEU A 481 8.94 -22.11 4.74
N ASN A 482 8.99 -22.02 6.04
CA ASN A 482 9.62 -20.90 6.74
C ASN A 482 10.33 -21.39 7.99
N GLY A 483 11.39 -20.69 8.36
CA GLY A 483 12.13 -20.97 9.60
C GLY A 483 13.11 -19.86 9.93
N GLY A 484 13.52 -19.84 11.18
CA GLY A 484 14.49 -18.86 11.63
C GLY A 484 14.93 -19.09 13.07
N VAL A 485 15.97 -18.38 13.43
CA VAL A 485 16.56 -18.39 14.75
C VAL A 485 16.73 -16.97 15.25
N ILE A 486 16.45 -16.77 16.51
CA ILE A 486 16.69 -15.52 17.25
C ILE A 486 17.64 -15.85 18.39
N VAL A 487 18.62 -14.99 18.61
CA VAL A 487 19.52 -15.04 19.78
C VAL A 487 19.44 -13.69 20.49
N GLU A 488 19.11 -13.71 21.78
CA GLU A 488 19.02 -12.53 22.65
C GLU A 488 20.11 -12.62 23.74
N PRO A 489 21.38 -12.32 23.40
CA PRO A 489 22.51 -12.51 24.33
C PRO A 489 22.47 -11.56 25.53
N TRP A 490 21.78 -10.46 25.41
CA TRP A 490 21.53 -9.46 26.46
C TRP A 490 20.15 -8.86 26.28
N GLU A 491 19.55 -8.43 27.37
CA GLU A 491 18.28 -7.70 27.33
C GLU A 491 18.38 -6.49 26.40
N GLY A 492 17.41 -6.42 25.46
CA GLY A 492 17.35 -5.37 24.45
C GLY A 492 18.34 -5.52 23.30
N VAL A 493 19.06 -6.64 23.19
CA VAL A 493 19.93 -6.95 22.03
C VAL A 493 19.50 -8.25 21.41
N ARG A 494 19.02 -8.21 20.18
CA ARG A 494 18.51 -9.35 19.41
C ARG A 494 19.26 -9.48 18.08
N ALA A 495 19.71 -10.67 17.76
CA ALA A 495 20.17 -11.02 16.42
C ALA A 495 19.29 -12.16 15.87
N TYR A 496 19.02 -12.16 14.57
CA TYR A 496 18.20 -13.20 13.96
C TYR A 496 18.64 -13.51 12.53
N ALA A 497 18.28 -14.71 12.12
CA ALA A 497 18.38 -15.16 10.74
C ALA A 497 17.10 -15.91 10.35
N SER A 498 16.60 -15.71 9.14
CA SER A 498 15.39 -16.34 8.66
C SER A 498 15.43 -16.72 7.19
N TYR A 499 14.60 -17.70 6.88
CA TYR A 499 14.21 -18.12 5.54
C TYR A 499 12.70 -18.23 5.46
N ALA A 500 12.10 -17.73 4.39
CA ALA A 500 10.67 -17.87 4.17
C ALA A 500 10.34 -17.86 2.67
N GLU A 501 9.43 -18.75 2.29
CA GLU A 501 8.88 -18.80 0.94
C GLU A 501 7.58 -18.02 0.87
N GLY A 502 7.42 -17.24 -0.21
CA GLY A 502 6.22 -16.50 -0.52
C GLY A 502 5.56 -17.02 -1.78
N TYR A 503 4.26 -16.91 -1.84
CA TYR A 503 3.46 -17.41 -2.95
C TYR A 503 2.46 -16.34 -3.41
N THR A 504 2.42 -16.08 -4.71
CA THR A 504 1.40 -15.20 -5.30
C THR A 504 1.02 -15.65 -6.70
N ALA A 505 -0.21 -15.37 -7.12
CA ALA A 505 -0.59 -15.50 -8.51
C ALA A 505 -0.01 -14.33 -9.32
N PRO A 506 0.36 -14.52 -10.59
CA PRO A 506 0.69 -13.42 -11.48
C PRO A 506 -0.55 -12.58 -11.78
N ASP A 507 -0.39 -11.41 -12.45
CA ASP A 507 -1.55 -10.66 -12.97
C ASP A 507 -2.22 -11.43 -14.12
N VAL A 508 -2.99 -12.45 -13.77
CA VAL A 508 -3.71 -13.30 -14.72
C VAL A 508 -4.62 -12.48 -15.63
N GLY A 509 -5.18 -11.39 -15.11
CA GLY A 509 -6.03 -10.50 -15.88
C GLY A 509 -5.30 -9.83 -17.03
N ARG A 510 -4.08 -9.29 -16.81
CA ARG A 510 -3.25 -8.73 -17.89
C ARG A 510 -2.79 -9.78 -18.84
N ILE A 511 -2.37 -10.95 -18.33
CA ILE A 511 -1.93 -12.08 -19.17
C ILE A 511 -3.07 -12.56 -20.07
N ALA A 512 -4.25 -12.83 -19.53
CA ALA A 512 -5.38 -13.35 -20.29
C ALA A 512 -5.88 -12.36 -21.36
N ARG A 513 -5.94 -11.06 -21.08
CA ARG A 513 -6.38 -10.06 -22.06
C ARG A 513 -5.37 -9.81 -23.18
N SER A 514 -4.09 -10.13 -22.97
CA SER A 514 -3.00 -9.92 -23.94
C SER A 514 -2.81 -11.08 -24.93
N VAL A 515 -3.56 -12.18 -24.77
CA VAL A 515 -3.52 -13.30 -25.71
C VAL A 515 -3.95 -12.83 -27.11
N ASN A 516 -3.05 -12.99 -28.08
CA ASN A 516 -3.24 -12.57 -29.47
C ASN A 516 -3.05 -13.69 -30.48
N ALA A 517 -2.77 -14.92 -30.04
CA ALA A 517 -2.61 -16.10 -30.86
C ALA A 517 -3.84 -17.03 -30.72
N THR A 518 -4.22 -17.68 -31.81
CA THR A 518 -5.26 -18.71 -31.83
C THR A 518 -4.73 -20.03 -31.27
N GLY A 519 -5.61 -20.87 -30.73
CA GLY A 519 -5.26 -22.20 -30.22
C GLY A 519 -4.64 -22.17 -28.80
N ILE A 520 -4.70 -21.05 -28.11
CA ILE A 520 -4.32 -20.99 -26.70
C ILE A 520 -5.42 -21.62 -25.84
N ASP A 521 -4.98 -22.45 -24.92
CA ASP A 521 -5.78 -23.12 -23.92
C ASP A 521 -5.24 -22.74 -22.53
N ILE A 522 -6.13 -22.24 -21.65
CA ILE A 522 -5.78 -21.78 -20.30
C ILE A 522 -5.20 -22.91 -19.45
N ASP A 523 -5.63 -24.16 -19.62
CA ASP A 523 -5.11 -25.30 -18.85
C ASP A 523 -3.62 -25.56 -19.10
N SER A 524 -3.13 -25.25 -20.30
CA SER A 524 -1.74 -25.42 -20.71
C SER A 524 -0.92 -24.12 -20.77
N TYR A 525 -1.52 -22.99 -20.41
CA TYR A 525 -0.87 -21.69 -20.56
C TYR A 525 0.07 -21.40 -19.39
N LEU A 526 1.34 -21.73 -19.54
CA LEU A 526 2.37 -21.62 -18.49
C LEU A 526 2.58 -20.20 -17.93
N ALA A 527 2.16 -19.16 -18.66
CA ALA A 527 2.30 -17.78 -18.18
C ALA A 527 1.49 -17.47 -16.91
N ILE A 528 0.48 -18.28 -16.58
CA ILE A 528 -0.36 -18.10 -15.37
C ILE A 528 0.12 -18.91 -14.16
N GLU A 529 1.24 -19.63 -14.25
CA GLU A 529 1.81 -20.31 -13.11
C GLU A 529 2.13 -19.34 -11.97
N PRO A 530 1.92 -19.75 -10.72
CA PRO A 530 2.24 -18.92 -9.56
C PRO A 530 3.71 -18.49 -9.49
N ILE A 531 3.94 -17.47 -8.69
CA ILE A 531 5.26 -16.94 -8.36
C ILE A 531 5.61 -17.43 -6.98
N VAL A 532 6.67 -18.21 -6.87
CA VAL A 532 7.30 -18.55 -5.60
C VAL A 532 8.52 -17.66 -5.40
N SER A 533 8.61 -17.00 -4.25
CA SER A 533 9.78 -16.21 -3.88
C SER A 533 10.47 -16.83 -2.67
N ASN A 534 11.79 -16.96 -2.76
CA ASN A 534 12.66 -17.42 -1.69
C ASN A 534 13.27 -16.19 -1.02
N ASN A 535 12.91 -15.94 0.23
CA ASN A 535 13.37 -14.77 0.99
C ASN A 535 14.27 -15.23 2.14
N ARG A 536 15.39 -14.54 2.32
CA ARG A 536 16.35 -14.76 3.39
C ARG A 536 16.68 -13.43 4.01
N GLU A 537 16.88 -13.43 5.31
CA GLU A 537 17.20 -12.22 6.05
C GLU A 537 18.12 -12.53 7.22
N ILE A 538 19.05 -11.64 7.49
CA ILE A 538 19.82 -11.59 8.73
C ILE A 538 19.70 -10.18 9.29
N GLY A 539 19.47 -10.06 10.59
CA GLY A 539 19.30 -8.76 11.21
C GLY A 539 19.77 -8.71 12.65
N VAL A 540 19.98 -7.50 13.12
CA VAL A 540 20.29 -7.17 14.51
C VAL A 540 19.44 -5.99 14.96
N GLU A 541 18.94 -6.06 16.18
CA GLU A 541 18.20 -4.99 16.83
C GLU A 541 18.81 -4.70 18.21
N VAL A 542 18.89 -3.43 18.55
CA VAL A 542 19.40 -2.95 19.84
C VAL A 542 18.41 -1.94 20.37
N LYS A 543 17.72 -2.29 21.47
CA LYS A 543 16.84 -1.40 22.23
C LYS A 543 17.38 -1.27 23.65
N ARG A 544 18.31 -0.36 23.85
CA ARG A 544 19.01 -0.23 25.13
C ARG A 544 19.28 1.23 25.50
N GLY A 545 18.73 1.64 26.64
CA GLY A 545 18.82 3.02 27.11
C GLY A 545 18.25 3.99 26.07
N PRO A 546 18.98 5.05 25.69
CA PRO A 546 18.49 6.04 24.73
C PRO A 546 18.49 5.57 23.26
N ILE A 547 18.99 4.37 22.97
CA ILE A 547 19.23 3.90 21.60
C ILE A 547 18.20 2.84 21.22
N ASP A 548 17.53 3.06 20.08
CA ASP A 548 16.75 2.07 19.35
C ASP A 548 17.33 1.98 17.93
N ALA A 549 18.02 0.88 17.63
CA ALA A 549 18.71 0.68 16.37
C ALA A 549 18.40 -0.68 15.78
N SER A 550 18.28 -0.75 14.46
CA SER A 550 18.15 -2.01 13.71
C SER A 550 18.96 -1.95 12.43
N ALA A 551 19.50 -3.10 12.03
CA ALA A 551 20.09 -3.30 10.73
C ALA A 551 19.71 -4.68 10.20
N ALA A 552 19.32 -4.76 8.94
CA ALA A 552 18.98 -6.00 8.27
C ALA A 552 19.61 -6.06 6.88
N TYR A 553 20.09 -7.24 6.50
CA TYR A 553 20.45 -7.59 5.14
C TYR A 553 19.48 -8.66 4.65
N PHE A 554 18.87 -8.42 3.50
CA PHE A 554 17.91 -9.34 2.90
C PHE A 554 18.27 -9.66 1.45
N TRP A 555 17.84 -10.85 1.00
CA TRP A 555 17.84 -11.21 -0.41
C TRP A 555 16.66 -12.11 -0.74
N SER A 556 16.12 -11.89 -1.94
CA SER A 556 14.92 -12.53 -2.45
C SER A 556 15.13 -12.95 -3.89
N SER A 557 14.76 -14.18 -4.23
CA SER A 557 14.84 -14.69 -5.59
C SER A 557 13.54 -15.34 -6.01
N SER A 558 13.23 -15.31 -7.31
CA SER A 558 12.12 -16.06 -7.91
C SER A 558 12.45 -16.41 -9.36
N ASP A 559 12.25 -17.67 -9.75
CA ASP A 559 12.58 -18.13 -11.12
C ASP A 559 11.56 -17.63 -12.15
N LYS A 560 10.30 -17.43 -11.75
CA LYS A 560 9.21 -16.93 -12.59
C LYS A 560 8.61 -15.65 -12.01
N GLY A 561 9.47 -14.70 -11.62
CA GLY A 561 9.05 -13.40 -11.11
C GLY A 561 8.23 -12.61 -12.13
N GLN A 562 7.51 -11.61 -11.67
CA GLN A 562 6.72 -10.71 -12.51
C GLN A 562 7.36 -9.34 -12.56
N LEU A 563 7.51 -8.80 -13.78
CA LEU A 563 7.94 -7.43 -14.03
C LEU A 563 6.79 -6.65 -14.65
N LEU A 564 6.59 -5.43 -14.19
CA LEU A 564 5.76 -4.44 -14.85
C LEU A 564 6.62 -3.71 -15.89
N VAL A 565 6.30 -3.88 -17.16
CA VAL A 565 7.00 -3.22 -18.26
C VAL A 565 6.15 -2.06 -18.74
N PRO A 566 6.66 -0.81 -18.69
CA PRO A 566 5.94 0.32 -19.23
C PRO A 566 5.67 0.16 -20.73
N GLY A 567 4.39 0.18 -21.10
CA GLY A 567 3.95 0.21 -22.49
C GLY A 567 3.66 1.64 -22.96
N LEU A 568 3.43 1.79 -24.25
CA LEU A 568 2.94 3.06 -24.81
C LEU A 568 1.56 3.41 -24.24
N GLY A 569 1.31 4.68 -23.95
CA GLY A 569 0.01 5.16 -23.52
C GLY A 569 -0.36 4.84 -22.06
N ARG A 570 0.62 4.82 -21.15
CA ARG A 570 0.43 4.66 -19.69
C ARG A 570 -0.02 3.28 -19.23
N ASN A 571 -0.01 2.28 -20.13
CA ASN A 571 -0.28 0.90 -19.80
C ASN A 571 0.98 0.20 -19.29
N PHE A 572 0.78 -0.89 -18.57
CA PHE A 572 1.84 -1.81 -18.19
C PHE A 572 1.54 -3.19 -18.76
N ASP A 573 2.55 -3.81 -19.31
CA ASP A 573 2.55 -5.22 -19.67
C ASP A 573 3.23 -6.04 -18.57
N VAL A 574 2.98 -7.35 -18.55
CA VAL A 574 3.57 -8.28 -17.61
C VAL A 574 4.56 -9.17 -18.34
N GLN A 575 5.80 -9.20 -17.86
CA GLN A 575 6.80 -10.17 -18.26
C GLN A 575 7.11 -11.12 -17.11
N ARG A 576 7.39 -12.38 -17.45
CA ARG A 576 7.73 -13.44 -16.50
C ARG A 576 9.20 -13.79 -16.67
N GLN A 577 10.01 -13.46 -15.66
CA GLN A 577 11.48 -13.56 -15.71
C GLN A 577 12.02 -14.03 -14.36
N ARG A 578 13.23 -14.57 -14.37
CA ARG A 578 14.00 -14.78 -13.14
C ARG A 578 14.40 -13.42 -12.56
N ILE A 579 14.11 -13.21 -11.28
CA ILE A 579 14.37 -11.94 -10.57
C ILE A 579 15.14 -12.25 -9.30
N GLU A 580 16.17 -11.45 -9.04
CA GLU A 580 16.92 -11.44 -7.78
C GLU A 580 16.95 -10.02 -7.22
N ILE A 581 16.67 -9.87 -5.92
CA ILE A 581 16.67 -8.60 -5.22
C ILE A 581 17.41 -8.78 -3.91
N GLN A 582 18.26 -7.83 -3.56
CA GLN A 582 18.97 -7.78 -2.28
C GLN A 582 19.03 -6.36 -1.76
N GLY A 583 19.24 -6.20 -0.47
CA GLY A 583 19.35 -4.86 0.09
C GLY A 583 19.77 -4.83 1.55
N ILE A 584 20.06 -3.62 2.00
CA ILE A 584 20.39 -3.31 3.38
C ILE A 584 19.41 -2.26 3.88
N GLU A 585 18.90 -2.47 5.08
CA GLU A 585 18.09 -1.49 5.81
C GLU A 585 18.78 -1.17 7.14
N ILE A 586 18.81 0.10 7.49
CA ILE A 586 19.35 0.57 8.77
C ILE A 586 18.39 1.61 9.34
N ASN A 587 18.00 1.45 10.60
CA ASN A 587 17.24 2.43 11.35
C ASN A 587 17.95 2.70 12.66
N LEU A 588 18.07 3.97 13.02
CA LEU A 588 18.61 4.43 14.29
C LEU A 588 17.71 5.53 14.82
N ARG A 589 17.25 5.37 16.04
CA ARG A 589 16.60 6.43 16.83
C ARG A 589 17.34 6.59 18.13
N SER A 590 17.56 7.82 18.54
CA SER A 590 18.25 8.09 19.80
C SER A 590 17.58 9.25 20.53
N GLU A 591 17.37 9.06 21.83
CA GLU A 591 17.08 10.16 22.72
C GLU A 591 18.33 11.02 22.88
N THR A 592 18.14 12.33 22.97
CA THR A 592 19.25 13.26 23.18
C THR A 592 19.27 13.72 24.64
N PRO A 593 20.35 14.39 25.11
CA PRO A 593 20.37 15.02 26.43
C PRO A 593 19.35 16.15 26.60
N ILE A 594 18.73 16.61 25.50
CA ILE A 594 17.65 17.60 25.55
C ILE A 594 16.34 16.85 25.79
N ASP A 595 15.71 17.09 26.94
CA ASP A 595 14.46 16.46 27.32
C ASP A 595 13.39 16.62 26.24
N GLY A 596 12.83 15.48 25.81
CA GLY A 596 11.81 15.38 24.76
C GLY A 596 12.35 15.39 23.32
N LEU A 597 13.64 15.61 23.07
CA LEU A 597 14.20 15.59 21.71
C LEU A 597 14.78 14.23 21.37
N LYS A 598 14.25 13.62 20.27
CA LYS A 598 14.74 12.39 19.67
C LYS A 598 15.22 12.66 18.24
N LEU A 599 16.30 12.03 17.84
CA LEU A 599 16.84 12.07 16.48
C LEU A 599 16.68 10.70 15.83
N GLY A 600 16.38 10.68 14.52
CA GLY A 600 16.21 9.46 13.76
C GLY A 600 16.94 9.50 12.42
N ILE A 601 17.52 8.36 12.04
CA ILE A 601 18.11 8.10 10.72
C ILE A 601 17.57 6.78 10.23
N GLY A 602 17.00 6.77 9.01
CA GLY A 602 16.63 5.56 8.27
C GLY A 602 17.39 5.52 6.95
N TYR A 603 17.90 4.36 6.56
CA TYR A 603 18.58 4.14 5.29
C TYR A 603 18.11 2.83 4.66
N ALA A 604 17.87 2.84 3.35
CA ALA A 604 17.68 1.64 2.57
C ALA A 604 18.46 1.72 1.26
N HIS A 605 19.18 0.63 0.97
CA HIS A 605 19.79 0.35 -0.32
C HIS A 605 19.14 -0.92 -0.88
N ILE A 606 18.65 -0.88 -2.11
CA ILE A 606 18.00 -2.02 -2.77
C ILE A 606 18.59 -2.19 -4.15
N ASP A 607 19.20 -3.34 -4.42
CA ASP A 607 19.66 -3.77 -5.74
C ASP A 607 18.76 -4.88 -6.25
N GLY A 608 18.28 -4.75 -7.48
CA GLY A 608 17.39 -5.71 -8.11
C GLY A 608 17.71 -5.92 -9.57
N ARG A 609 17.79 -7.17 -9.97
CA ARG A 609 18.14 -7.59 -11.33
C ARG A 609 17.25 -8.69 -11.86
N TYR A 610 17.23 -8.86 -13.17
CA TYR A 610 16.48 -9.91 -13.84
C TYR A 610 17.26 -10.49 -15.02
N ASP A 611 16.87 -11.69 -15.43
CA ASP A 611 17.36 -12.37 -16.62
C ASP A 611 16.54 -11.90 -17.82
N SER A 612 17.09 -10.94 -18.58
CA SER A 612 16.35 -10.24 -19.63
C SER A 612 16.21 -11.02 -20.94
N ASN A 613 17.06 -12.02 -21.18
CA ASN A 613 17.15 -12.77 -22.43
C ASN A 613 16.99 -14.28 -22.26
N ALA A 614 16.66 -14.74 -21.05
CA ALA A 614 16.49 -16.14 -20.69
C ALA A 614 17.76 -17.01 -20.90
N ASP A 615 18.96 -16.42 -20.73
CA ASP A 615 20.23 -17.15 -20.80
C ASP A 615 20.69 -17.73 -19.46
N GLY A 616 19.89 -17.53 -18.40
CA GLY A 616 20.15 -17.97 -17.03
C GLY A 616 20.99 -17.00 -16.20
N LYS A 617 21.40 -15.85 -16.76
CA LYS A 617 22.14 -14.81 -16.05
C LYS A 617 21.23 -13.68 -15.63
N VAL A 618 21.28 -13.36 -14.35
CA VAL A 618 20.51 -12.25 -13.76
C VAL A 618 21.42 -11.02 -13.73
N ASP A 619 21.50 -10.31 -14.87
CA ASP A 619 22.50 -9.27 -15.10
C ASP A 619 21.94 -7.91 -15.55
N THR A 620 20.63 -7.80 -15.76
CA THR A 620 19.97 -6.55 -16.14
C THR A 620 19.26 -5.93 -14.94
N ASP A 621 19.55 -4.66 -14.65
CA ASP A 621 18.92 -3.94 -13.54
C ASP A 621 17.41 -3.79 -13.76
N LEU A 622 16.65 -3.99 -12.69
CA LEU A 622 15.24 -3.60 -12.62
C LEU A 622 15.11 -2.09 -12.81
N ASP A 623 14.15 -1.67 -13.62
CA ASP A 623 13.89 -0.24 -13.87
C ASP A 623 13.18 0.45 -12.68
N GLY A 624 13.04 1.78 -12.75
CA GLY A 624 12.46 2.58 -11.69
C GLY A 624 10.97 2.35 -11.42
N VAL A 625 10.29 1.53 -12.23
CA VAL A 625 8.92 1.08 -11.95
C VAL A 625 8.92 -0.11 -10.99
N ASN A 626 9.97 -0.92 -11.04
CA ASN A 626 10.07 -2.18 -10.31
C ASN A 626 10.97 -2.11 -9.06
N ILE A 627 11.81 -1.07 -8.93
CA ILE A 627 12.70 -0.92 -7.79
C ILE A 627 12.80 0.54 -7.33
N SER A 628 12.95 0.75 -6.02
CA SER A 628 13.10 2.07 -5.41
C SER A 628 14.55 2.58 -5.51
N PRO A 629 14.77 3.90 -5.47
CA PRO A 629 16.11 4.46 -5.31
C PRO A 629 16.61 4.22 -3.88
N ASP A 630 17.93 4.32 -3.68
CA ASP A 630 18.48 4.40 -2.34
C ASP A 630 17.95 5.64 -1.63
N ARG A 631 17.65 5.49 -0.34
CA ARG A 631 17.00 6.55 0.41
C ARG A 631 17.57 6.72 1.81
N VAL A 632 17.76 7.99 2.22
CA VAL A 632 18.11 8.37 3.59
C VAL A 632 16.97 9.23 4.13
N ASN A 633 16.40 8.84 5.26
CA ASN A 633 15.42 9.62 6.01
C ASN A 633 16.08 10.14 7.29
N LEU A 634 16.05 11.45 7.50
CA LEU A 634 16.48 12.09 8.73
C LEU A 634 15.27 12.67 9.45
N SER A 635 15.21 12.54 10.76
CA SER A 635 14.13 13.13 11.56
C SER A 635 14.64 13.70 12.90
N ALA A 636 13.99 14.77 13.33
CA ALA A 636 14.10 15.31 14.68
C ALA A 636 12.68 15.48 15.23
N THR A 637 12.37 14.75 16.30
CA THR A 637 11.06 14.77 16.97
C THR A 637 11.22 15.36 18.37
N PHE A 638 10.39 16.31 18.70
CA PHE A 638 10.38 16.97 20.02
C PHE A 638 9.01 16.81 20.66
N ASN A 639 8.98 16.21 21.86
CA ASN A 639 7.76 16.01 22.64
C ASN A 639 8.00 16.49 24.09
N ARG A 640 7.33 17.56 24.47
CA ARG A 640 7.43 18.09 25.85
C ARG A 640 6.13 18.75 26.30
N GLY A 641 5.50 18.17 27.30
CA GLY A 641 4.20 18.64 27.79
C GLY A 641 3.14 18.67 26.68
N PRO A 642 2.45 19.80 26.46
CA PRO A 642 1.40 19.87 25.43
C PRO A 642 1.94 20.01 24.00
N LEU A 643 3.27 20.17 23.83
CA LEU A 643 3.90 20.44 22.54
C LEU A 643 4.55 19.19 21.95
N SER A 644 4.18 18.87 20.72
CA SER A 644 4.85 17.88 19.86
C SER A 644 5.26 18.54 18.54
N ALA A 645 6.48 18.27 18.07
CA ALA A 645 6.94 18.78 16.79
C ALA A 645 7.83 17.75 16.09
N ILE A 646 7.83 17.75 14.76
CA ILE A 646 8.75 16.99 13.94
C ILE A 646 9.26 17.83 12.78
N VAL A 647 10.53 17.66 12.45
CA VAL A 647 11.10 18.04 11.16
C VAL A 647 11.75 16.79 10.59
N GLN A 648 11.46 16.50 9.34
CA GLN A 648 11.99 15.32 8.64
C GLN A 648 12.46 15.68 7.25
N THR A 649 13.52 15.03 6.79
CA THR A 649 14.05 15.21 5.44
C THR A 649 14.28 13.84 4.81
N GLN A 650 13.74 13.64 3.61
CA GLN A 650 13.98 12.48 2.78
C GLN A 650 14.97 12.84 1.67
N TYR A 651 16.07 12.10 1.58
CA TYR A 651 17.02 12.16 0.48
C TYR A 651 16.82 10.95 -0.41
N PHE A 652 16.43 11.17 -1.66
CA PHE A 652 16.37 10.17 -2.70
C PHE A 652 17.66 10.27 -3.50
N LEU A 653 18.49 9.24 -3.41
CA LEU A 653 19.82 9.24 -4.01
C LEU A 653 19.75 8.94 -5.50
N SER A 654 20.71 9.41 -6.27
CA SER A 654 20.78 9.15 -7.71
C SER A 654 20.94 7.66 -8.02
N ARG A 655 20.34 7.21 -9.12
CA ARG A 655 20.40 5.81 -9.56
C ARG A 655 20.64 5.73 -11.07
N ARG A 656 21.55 4.84 -11.48
CA ARG A 656 21.81 4.48 -12.88
C ARG A 656 21.36 3.04 -13.09
N PHE A 657 20.79 2.79 -14.28
CA PHE A 657 20.32 1.46 -14.67
C PHE A 657 21.21 0.88 -15.74
N GLN A 658 21.65 -0.38 -15.59
CA GLN A 658 22.62 -1.05 -16.44
C GLN A 658 22.15 -2.46 -16.81
N GLY A 659 22.76 -3.04 -17.87
CA GLY A 659 22.58 -4.42 -18.28
C GLY A 659 22.49 -4.62 -19.78
N PRO A 660 22.59 -5.87 -20.27
CA PRO A 660 22.57 -6.19 -21.70
C PRO A 660 21.29 -5.76 -22.43
N ALA A 661 20.12 -5.93 -21.78
CA ALA A 661 18.84 -5.49 -22.36
C ALA A 661 18.81 -3.99 -22.54
N ARG A 662 19.43 -3.25 -21.64
CA ARG A 662 19.53 -1.80 -21.70
C ARG A 662 20.38 -1.35 -22.88
N ALA A 663 21.54 -1.96 -23.07
CA ALA A 663 22.40 -1.69 -24.21
C ALA A 663 21.74 -2.05 -25.55
N ALA A 664 20.95 -3.14 -25.59
CA ALA A 664 20.16 -3.53 -26.74
C ALA A 664 19.03 -2.53 -27.06
N ASP A 665 18.36 -2.00 -26.03
CA ASP A 665 17.34 -0.95 -26.18
C ASP A 665 17.95 0.35 -26.73
N ASP A 666 19.15 0.72 -26.28
CA ASP A 666 19.87 1.89 -26.79
C ASP A 666 20.20 1.77 -28.27
N ALA A 667 20.46 0.57 -28.76
CA ALA A 667 20.74 0.27 -30.16
C ALA A 667 19.46 0.16 -31.02
N ASN A 668 18.27 0.08 -30.42
CA ASN A 668 17.00 -0.10 -31.10
C ASN A 668 16.46 1.25 -31.64
N PRO A 669 16.41 1.48 -32.97
CA PRO A 669 15.93 2.74 -33.51
C PRO A 669 14.45 3.02 -33.26
N LEU A 670 13.65 2.03 -32.87
CA LEU A 670 12.22 2.16 -32.51
C LEU A 670 12.02 2.49 -31.05
N ARG A 671 13.03 2.30 -30.22
CA ARG A 671 13.06 2.71 -28.81
C ARG A 671 14.20 3.71 -28.63
N PRO A 672 13.92 5.02 -28.63
CA PRO A 672 14.95 6.05 -28.52
C PRO A 672 15.47 6.19 -27.07
N LEU A 673 15.60 5.08 -26.34
CA LEU A 673 16.24 5.02 -25.05
C LEU A 673 17.75 4.93 -25.25
N LYS A 674 18.47 5.96 -24.88
CA LYS A 674 19.92 5.89 -24.72
C LYS A 674 20.25 5.43 -23.29
N LEU A 675 21.38 4.76 -23.13
CA LEU A 675 21.90 4.43 -21.81
C LEU A 675 22.00 5.72 -20.98
N GLY A 676 21.31 5.74 -19.83
CA GLY A 676 21.24 6.92 -18.97
C GLY A 676 20.05 7.86 -19.20
N ASP A 677 19.25 7.68 -20.26
CA ASP A 677 18.10 8.56 -20.54
C ASP A 677 17.01 8.53 -19.47
N ASN A 678 16.92 7.47 -18.68
CA ASN A 678 16.02 7.33 -17.54
C ASN A 678 16.78 7.12 -16.21
N ASP A 679 18.07 7.48 -16.17
CA ASP A 679 18.80 7.57 -14.91
C ASP A 679 18.19 8.63 -14.03
N PHE A 680 18.16 8.34 -12.74
CA PHE A 680 17.59 9.23 -11.74
C PHE A 680 18.66 10.11 -11.12
N GLY A 681 18.44 11.43 -11.14
CA GLY A 681 19.39 12.42 -10.62
C GLY A 681 19.35 12.63 -9.11
N GLY A 682 18.29 12.19 -8.45
CA GLY A 682 18.08 12.38 -7.02
C GLY A 682 17.44 13.72 -6.66
N TYR A 683 16.79 13.77 -5.51
CA TYR A 683 16.28 14.99 -4.87
C TYR A 683 16.14 14.79 -3.36
N HIS A 684 15.82 15.87 -2.65
CA HIS A 684 15.44 15.80 -1.25
C HIS A 684 14.23 16.68 -0.98
N VAL A 685 13.41 16.28 0.00
CA VAL A 685 12.23 17.01 0.46
C VAL A 685 12.24 17.06 1.98
N THR A 686 11.91 18.21 2.55
CA THR A 686 11.83 18.42 3.99
C THR A 686 10.41 18.78 4.37
N ASP A 687 9.87 18.11 5.39
CA ASP A 687 8.54 18.34 5.94
C ASP A 687 8.66 18.73 7.41
N ALA A 688 7.64 19.42 7.91
CA ALA A 688 7.56 19.78 9.33
C ALA A 688 6.12 19.71 9.83
N SER A 689 5.95 19.42 11.11
CA SER A 689 4.64 19.46 11.78
C SER A 689 4.82 19.87 13.23
N ILE A 690 3.88 20.65 13.75
CA ILE A 690 3.81 21.04 15.14
C ILE A 690 2.37 20.79 15.63
N ARG A 691 2.24 20.18 16.80
CA ARG A 691 0.95 19.96 17.49
C ARG A 691 1.00 20.58 18.88
N TYR A 692 -0.07 21.23 19.26
CA TYR A 692 -0.27 21.76 20.59
C TYR A 692 -1.58 21.24 21.19
N GLN A 693 -1.50 20.55 22.34
CA GLN A 693 -2.64 20.04 23.08
C GLN A 693 -3.26 21.17 23.91
N THR A 694 -4.55 21.40 23.71
CA THR A 694 -5.33 22.40 24.45
C THR A 694 -6.41 21.72 25.31
N GLY A 695 -7.10 22.46 26.16
CA GLY A 695 -8.25 21.94 26.93
C GLY A 695 -9.49 21.63 26.07
N PHE A 696 -9.51 22.00 24.79
CA PHE A 696 -10.61 21.76 23.85
C PHE A 696 -10.15 20.98 22.60
N GLY A 697 -9.15 20.15 22.74
CA GLY A 697 -8.58 19.33 21.66
C GLY A 697 -7.17 19.73 21.29
N SER A 698 -6.61 19.06 20.29
CA SER A 698 -5.28 19.35 19.75
C SER A 698 -5.37 20.16 18.47
N LEU A 699 -4.52 21.15 18.33
CA LEU A 699 -4.28 21.90 17.09
C LEU A 699 -2.97 21.44 16.47
N ARG A 700 -2.99 21.08 15.20
CA ARG A 700 -1.79 20.69 14.46
C ARG A 700 -1.64 21.54 13.21
N PHE A 701 -0.44 22.04 13.00
CA PHE A 701 -0.03 22.73 11.78
C PHE A 701 1.09 21.92 11.13
N SER A 702 0.89 21.51 9.89
CA SER A 702 1.84 20.70 9.13
C SER A 702 2.21 21.39 7.83
N VAL A 703 3.44 21.22 7.39
CA VAL A 703 3.97 21.75 6.13
C VAL A 703 4.67 20.62 5.39
N GLN A 704 4.15 20.23 4.25
CA GLN A 704 4.83 19.37 3.29
C GLN A 704 5.72 20.22 2.39
N ASN A 705 6.92 19.70 2.05
CA ASN A 705 7.90 20.38 1.20
C ASN A 705 8.18 21.81 1.70
N LEU A 706 8.70 21.92 2.93
CA LEU A 706 8.91 23.18 3.67
C LEU A 706 9.67 24.24 2.85
N PHE A 707 10.61 23.82 2.01
CA PHE A 707 11.45 24.73 1.21
C PHE A 707 10.90 24.99 -0.20
N ASP A 708 9.67 24.51 -0.50
CA ASP A 708 9.02 24.66 -1.80
C ASP A 708 9.88 24.20 -2.98
N LYS A 709 10.59 23.10 -2.77
CA LYS A 709 11.52 22.57 -3.77
C LYS A 709 10.72 22.00 -4.95
N PHE A 710 11.08 22.43 -6.16
CA PHE A 710 10.66 21.78 -7.38
C PHE A 710 11.45 20.48 -7.60
N TYR A 711 10.76 19.37 -7.90
CA TYR A 711 11.36 18.09 -8.25
C TYR A 711 10.40 17.30 -9.17
N ILE A 712 10.96 16.38 -9.93
CA ILE A 712 10.18 15.36 -10.65
C ILE A 712 10.14 14.11 -9.79
N ASP A 713 8.97 13.50 -9.64
CA ASP A 713 8.87 12.29 -8.83
C ASP A 713 9.66 11.12 -9.46
N TYR A 714 10.20 10.24 -8.63
CA TYR A 714 11.05 9.13 -9.05
C TYR A 714 10.41 8.26 -10.11
N SER A 715 9.14 7.89 -9.93
CA SER A 715 8.43 7.00 -10.84
C SER A 715 8.20 7.63 -12.21
N SER A 716 8.09 8.95 -12.26
CA SER A 716 7.98 9.72 -13.50
C SER A 716 9.34 9.92 -14.16
N ASP A 717 10.36 10.27 -13.39
CA ASP A 717 11.70 10.56 -13.93
C ASP A 717 12.33 9.35 -14.59
N THR A 718 12.10 8.17 -14.03
CA THR A 718 12.67 6.89 -14.51
C THR A 718 11.85 6.20 -15.60
N ARG A 719 10.77 6.83 -16.12
CA ARG A 719 9.98 6.29 -17.24
C ARG A 719 10.64 6.53 -18.60
N LEU A 720 10.01 5.97 -19.65
CA LEU A 720 10.46 6.15 -21.03
C LEU A 720 10.62 7.63 -21.37
N PRO A 721 11.74 8.06 -21.96
CA PRO A 721 12.01 9.45 -22.33
C PRO A 721 10.97 10.08 -23.24
N THR A 722 10.20 9.27 -23.95
CA THR A 722 9.12 9.69 -24.86
C THR A 722 7.76 9.83 -24.15
N ASP A 723 7.64 9.42 -22.88
CA ASP A 723 6.38 9.46 -22.14
C ASP A 723 6.13 10.86 -21.54
N ASN A 724 5.81 11.82 -22.41
CA ASN A 724 5.48 13.17 -22.03
C ASN A 724 4.14 13.33 -21.27
N LEU A 725 3.33 12.25 -21.21
CA LEU A 725 2.05 12.25 -20.51
C LEU A 725 2.16 11.81 -19.05
N ALA A 726 3.31 11.25 -18.65
CA ALA A 726 3.58 10.79 -17.31
C ALA A 726 4.86 11.40 -16.72
N PHE A 727 5.13 12.66 -17.03
CA PHE A 727 6.27 13.41 -16.50
C PHE A 727 5.79 14.36 -15.40
N PHE A 728 5.49 13.80 -14.22
CA PHE A 728 4.86 14.53 -13.12
C PHE A 728 5.89 15.19 -12.21
N ALA A 729 5.68 16.48 -11.92
CA ALA A 729 6.34 17.12 -10.79
C ALA A 729 5.75 16.61 -9.48
N GLY A 730 6.56 16.61 -8.44
CA GLY A 730 6.10 16.41 -7.07
C GLY A 730 5.40 17.66 -6.53
N ARG A 731 4.62 17.46 -5.47
CA ARG A 731 3.86 18.52 -4.81
C ARG A 731 4.80 19.57 -4.19
N GLY A 732 4.53 20.82 -4.41
CA GLY A 732 5.18 21.97 -3.80
C GLY A 732 4.77 22.14 -2.33
N ARG A 733 5.16 23.26 -1.73
CA ARG A 733 4.85 23.55 -0.34
C ARG A 733 3.32 23.57 -0.12
N THR A 734 2.91 22.80 0.88
CA THR A 734 1.50 22.64 1.22
C THR A 734 1.33 22.76 2.72
N PHE A 735 0.38 23.58 3.13
CA PHE A 735 0.02 23.79 4.52
C PHE A 735 -1.22 22.99 4.88
N THR A 736 -1.21 22.37 6.05
CA THR A 736 -2.36 21.68 6.63
C THR A 736 -2.57 22.15 8.05
N LEU A 737 -3.78 22.61 8.36
CA LEU A 737 -4.22 22.94 9.71
C LEU A 737 -5.31 21.95 10.12
N SER A 738 -5.15 21.28 11.25
CA SER A 738 -6.16 20.36 11.76
C SER A 738 -6.47 20.61 13.23
N TRP A 739 -7.72 20.37 13.58
CA TRP A 739 -8.23 20.30 14.95
C TRP A 739 -8.79 18.92 15.19
N ASP A 740 -8.35 18.30 16.28
CA ASP A 740 -8.73 16.95 16.70
C ASP A 740 -9.21 17.01 18.14
N TYR A 741 -10.41 16.48 18.40
CA TYR A 741 -11.03 16.49 19.72
C TYR A 741 -11.55 15.11 20.07
N SER A 742 -11.08 14.59 21.20
CA SER A 742 -11.57 13.35 21.80
C SER A 742 -12.33 13.66 23.09
N PHE A 743 -13.44 12.98 23.33
CA PHE A 743 -14.34 13.18 24.49
C PHE A 743 -14.82 11.85 25.07
#